data_458cb9f5a7044c3cd73fde10f8c26742
#
_entry.id   458cb9f5a7044c3cd73fde10f8c26742
#
_cell.length_a   1.000
_cell.length_b   1.000
_cell.length_c   1.000
_cell.angle_alpha   90.00
_cell.angle_beta   90.00
_cell.angle_gamma   90.00
#
_symmetry.space_group_name_H-M   'P 1'
#
loop_
_entity.id
_entity.type
_entity.pdbx_description
1 polymer ?
#
loop_
_entity_poly.entity_id
_entity_poly.type
_entity_poly.pdbx_seq_one_letter_code
_entity_poly.pdbx_strand_id
1 'polypeptide(L)'
;MERHFEAKVPGKEVPLSKPIPCSRITIDVRAVQRACYRIPGVLDAAVTQQRDGAPMAFIQVQEDAGFDAADIDRALGQILHGYAVPNPLHVFRQPLIKSHGQYDFETMENIVREQNAASMSQTSIVVRDIIAKLLDIDPGSITDDSDFFLLGGNSLLLGRLVYMVRRETDVSLEVSSLFTNSTVAKIAALVDAERGTAGNADEDFSLYNIDEKGTGLYSSQNLAHCYEAEGDPAFSAHGQRGRSQTHPFVMFIQAIPFLLFYPLKAAWTWTVIIHGLAFFAYYIGDSFWERIGALLASIVIARLTSRIICPTAAIMFKWLVIGRYRPGKYPMWSNYHLRWWIVNQSLRVSGRGLFSMMPFLEKMYYRLLGMSIGSNVKIQKGAKILEADLITVHDGARIDNCRVRGFCVERDGYFRLEPIVIGRDCVVNTYTQVSPGARLADGTVWGPQSSSHETPAPDSYAAYNRNEVPQPHILLRLFLGLPIITLVFIISYVPWFAALFLLLAQPFDFGNHDTVKGVVAWFSYSHRIGYHVFARIVRWIFPPLVNLVLGIAIKRMMGLNKAGSMRNASQWALFRRWLSGQLLSQYRLRQAFQILGTHYEMTSIVFRAMGAKIGKRVYWPGSGIDCPDPELLEVGDDVVFGSRSEVITSDSISFDPVRIERGAMVADRVTLLPGTSVGRRCVMGSGALSRRNGTYEDRSVWMGSKNGEAVSFGKSQPAPDEQEDDTITPFGRAYYERKANYFVMPYILILAIHALTMAVAAAYWACGFNTSIVIVNRIRTRWEDHSSFLFDDHWYRPAFVYLILALLFIVVFSFMAFFSLSWVIVTKWIIIGRRREGRYNWDMSSYCQRWQLHLTLQRILLKGLGGHIIGTISGTVYAVWYLRAFGCRIGRDVSIWAGGKPSLQLTEPDLVSIGDRVCIDDCSVVAHINSRGQFSLNRLRIGDGCALRTGSRLLSGANMEPMSMLLEHTLVASGEITESWGVYGGWPARKLRLRRASPDMKA
;
A
#
# COMPACT_ATOMS: atom_id res chain seq x y z
N MET A 1 44.28 27.38 -13.17
CA MET A 1 45.16 26.24 -12.87
C MET A 1 44.28 25.00 -12.82
N GLU A 2 44.26 24.32 -13.95
CA GLU A 2 43.57 23.06 -14.17
C GLU A 2 44.30 21.95 -13.46
N ARG A 3 43.61 21.06 -12.77
CA ARG A 3 44.06 19.70 -12.54
C ARG A 3 42.91 18.70 -12.72
N HIS A 4 43.14 17.90 -13.74
CA HIS A 4 42.42 16.70 -14.13
C HIS A 4 41.96 15.84 -12.94
N PHE A 5 40.67 15.46 -12.96
CA PHE A 5 40.20 14.26 -12.30
C PHE A 5 39.77 13.26 -13.38
N GLU A 6 40.61 12.26 -13.57
CA GLU A 6 40.30 11.09 -14.39
C GLU A 6 39.11 10.33 -13.79
N ALA A 7 38.12 10.10 -14.63
CA ALA A 7 37.01 9.23 -14.35
C ALA A 7 37.46 7.77 -14.26
N LYS A 8 37.38 7.16 -13.11
CA LYS A 8 37.47 5.70 -12.96
C LYS A 8 36.10 5.06 -13.05
N VAL A 9 36.04 4.10 -13.95
CA VAL A 9 34.96 3.19 -14.32
C VAL A 9 34.26 2.55 -13.10
N PRO A 10 32.93 2.43 -13.04
CA PRO A 10 32.21 1.80 -11.94
C PRO A 10 32.21 0.28 -12.07
N GLY A 11 32.88 -0.41 -11.21
CA GLY A 11 32.88 -1.87 -11.18
C GLY A 11 33.59 -2.51 -10.00
N LYS A 12 33.31 -2.07 -8.79
CA LYS A 12 33.60 -2.88 -7.60
C LYS A 12 32.57 -2.64 -6.54
N GLU A 13 31.94 -3.71 -6.09
CA GLU A 13 31.08 -3.75 -4.91
C GLU A 13 31.84 -3.21 -3.70
N VAL A 14 31.33 -2.12 -3.13
CA VAL A 14 31.80 -1.66 -1.82
C VAL A 14 31.02 -2.46 -0.78
N PRO A 15 31.66 -3.24 0.10
CA PRO A 15 31.00 -3.92 1.20
C PRO A 15 30.35 -2.89 2.13
N LEU A 16 29.13 -3.18 2.54
CA LEU A 16 28.27 -2.38 3.43
C LEU A 16 28.81 -2.42 4.87
N SER A 17 29.99 -2.00 5.18
CA SER A 17 30.42 -1.75 6.57
C SER A 17 31.91 -1.42 6.65
N LYS A 18 32.30 -0.28 6.15
CA LYS A 18 33.50 0.35 6.71
C LYS A 18 33.15 1.82 6.91
N PRO A 19 33.29 2.35 8.14
CA PRO A 19 33.22 3.78 8.35
C PRO A 19 34.30 4.43 7.48
N ILE A 20 33.92 5.49 6.77
CA ILE A 20 34.87 6.32 6.04
C ILE A 20 35.77 6.94 7.10
N PRO A 21 37.09 6.70 7.08
CA PRO A 21 37.95 7.33 8.05
C PRO A 21 37.88 8.84 7.86
N CYS A 22 37.42 9.56 8.84
CA CYS A 22 37.56 11.02 8.94
C CYS A 22 39.04 11.33 9.07
N SER A 23 39.68 11.54 7.96
CA SER A 23 41.13 11.74 7.87
C SER A 23 41.51 13.17 8.25
N ARG A 24 42.54 13.29 9.07
CA ARG A 24 43.45 14.42 9.21
C ARG A 24 43.18 15.42 10.35
N ILE A 25 42.80 14.94 11.52
CA ILE A 25 43.16 15.67 12.73
C ILE A 25 44.24 14.84 13.43
N THR A 26 45.46 15.31 13.46
CA THR A 26 46.53 14.70 14.26
C THR A 26 46.29 15.13 15.70
N ILE A 27 45.86 14.19 16.55
CA ILE A 27 45.67 14.46 17.98
C ILE A 27 47.04 14.33 18.66
N ASP A 28 47.44 15.35 19.36
CA ASP A 28 48.68 15.28 20.18
C ASP A 28 48.38 14.46 21.45
N VAL A 29 48.68 13.15 21.40
CA VAL A 29 48.53 12.20 22.50
C VAL A 29 49.17 12.71 23.81
N ARG A 30 50.30 13.42 23.72
CA ARG A 30 50.96 14.00 24.91
C ARG A 30 50.20 15.18 25.49
N ALA A 31 49.48 15.94 24.67
CA ALA A 31 48.59 17.01 25.16
C ALA A 31 47.38 16.43 25.88
N VAL A 32 46.80 15.35 25.36
CA VAL A 32 45.69 14.62 26.02
C VAL A 32 46.16 14.02 27.31
N GLN A 33 47.32 13.36 27.36
CA GLN A 33 47.88 12.79 28.57
C GLN A 33 48.14 13.87 29.65
N ARG A 34 48.66 15.05 29.26
CA ARG A 34 48.83 16.18 30.15
C ARG A 34 47.50 16.73 30.68
N ALA A 35 46.45 16.67 29.90
CA ALA A 35 45.10 17.09 30.36
C ALA A 35 44.58 16.11 31.43
N CYS A 36 44.81 14.79 31.28
CA CYS A 36 44.42 13.80 32.26
C CYS A 36 45.08 14.09 33.63
N TYR A 37 46.40 14.43 33.66
CA TYR A 37 47.10 14.77 34.91
C TYR A 37 46.62 16.07 35.58
N ARG A 38 45.82 16.88 34.93
CA ARG A 38 45.23 18.08 35.52
C ARG A 38 43.96 17.79 36.34
N ILE A 39 43.45 16.58 36.22
CA ILE A 39 42.25 16.17 36.99
C ILE A 39 42.68 15.77 38.39
N PRO A 40 42.14 16.39 39.47
CA PRO A 40 42.44 16.00 40.81
C PRO A 40 42.13 14.52 41.05
N GLY A 41 43.02 13.78 41.68
CA GLY A 41 42.89 12.35 41.98
C GLY A 41 43.43 11.39 40.92
N VAL A 42 43.88 11.88 39.79
CA VAL A 42 44.58 11.07 38.78
C VAL A 42 46.02 10.92 39.18
N LEU A 43 46.50 9.68 39.34
CA LEU A 43 47.88 9.33 39.75
C LEU A 43 48.80 9.05 38.54
N ASP A 44 48.28 8.37 37.55
CA ASP A 44 48.97 8.06 36.29
C ASP A 44 48.02 7.98 35.13
N ALA A 45 48.48 8.28 33.91
CA ALA A 45 47.63 8.26 32.69
C ALA A 45 48.41 7.78 31.50
N ALA A 46 47.95 6.76 30.81
CA ALA A 46 48.51 6.27 29.57
C ALA A 46 47.50 6.53 28.45
N VAL A 47 47.91 7.26 27.42
CA VAL A 47 47.07 7.58 26.28
C VAL A 47 47.70 7.01 25.01
N THR A 48 46.89 6.32 24.22
CA THR A 48 47.30 5.78 22.93
C THR A 48 46.29 6.18 21.85
N GLN A 49 46.61 5.94 20.61
CA GLN A 49 45.73 6.19 19.47
C GLN A 49 45.24 4.86 18.90
N GLN A 50 43.95 4.72 18.74
CA GLN A 50 43.37 3.55 18.11
C GLN A 50 43.65 3.51 16.60
N ARG A 51 43.36 2.37 15.96
CA ARG A 51 43.51 2.21 14.49
C ARG A 51 42.74 3.19 13.64
N ASP A 52 41.65 3.73 14.16
CA ASP A 52 40.77 4.77 13.53
C ASP A 52 41.28 6.21 13.76
N GLY A 53 42.31 6.37 14.59
CA GLY A 53 42.89 7.66 14.94
C GLY A 53 42.31 8.32 16.19
N ALA A 54 41.31 7.74 16.83
CA ALA A 54 40.73 8.26 18.08
C ALA A 54 41.67 8.02 19.30
N PRO A 55 41.75 8.94 20.28
CA PRO A 55 42.55 8.72 21.48
C PRO A 55 41.80 7.78 22.43
N MET A 56 42.54 6.85 23.04
CA MET A 56 42.09 5.96 24.10
C MET A 56 42.96 6.20 25.34
N ALA A 57 42.36 6.20 26.51
CA ALA A 57 43.11 6.47 27.74
C ALA A 57 42.86 5.40 28.83
N PHE A 58 43.93 5.05 29.50
CA PHE A 58 43.96 4.28 30.73
C PHE A 58 44.40 5.20 31.86
N ILE A 59 43.57 5.42 32.86
CA ILE A 59 43.81 6.40 33.91
C ILE A 59 43.82 5.70 35.26
N GLN A 60 44.91 5.88 35.98
CA GLN A 60 45.00 5.41 37.36
C GLN A 60 44.51 6.50 38.32
N VAL A 61 43.52 6.14 39.17
CA VAL A 61 42.96 7.03 40.20
C VAL A 61 43.35 6.53 41.58
N GLN A 62 43.29 7.41 42.58
CA GLN A 62 43.54 7.08 43.96
C GLN A 62 42.41 6.15 44.50
N GLU A 63 42.73 5.15 45.31
CA GLU A 63 41.77 4.14 45.82
C GLU A 63 40.54 4.73 46.49
N ASP A 64 40.70 5.81 47.20
CA ASP A 64 39.63 6.50 47.95
C ASP A 64 38.90 7.59 47.11
N ALA A 65 39.32 7.83 45.89
CA ALA A 65 38.67 8.81 45.02
C ALA A 65 37.39 8.22 44.44
N GLY A 66 36.26 8.77 44.82
CA GLY A 66 34.94 8.38 44.33
C GLY A 66 34.62 8.76 42.86
N PHE A 67 35.68 8.92 42.03
CA PHE A 67 35.54 9.26 40.63
C PHE A 67 35.32 8.00 39.79
N ASP A 68 34.29 8.06 38.97
CA ASP A 68 34.05 7.08 37.89
C ASP A 68 34.55 7.59 36.52
N ALA A 69 34.46 6.75 35.47
CA ALA A 69 34.88 7.10 34.14
C ALA A 69 34.08 8.28 33.57
N ALA A 70 32.81 8.43 33.93
CA ALA A 70 31.95 9.49 33.47
C ALA A 70 32.29 10.86 34.06
N ASP A 71 32.77 10.87 35.31
CA ASP A 71 33.22 12.10 35.98
C ASP A 71 34.52 12.63 35.31
N ILE A 72 35.42 11.72 34.99
CA ILE A 72 36.68 12.05 34.33
C ILE A 72 36.44 12.50 32.90
N ASP A 73 35.53 11.84 32.18
CA ASP A 73 35.12 12.23 30.83
C ASP A 73 34.54 13.65 30.79
N ARG A 74 33.64 13.95 31.73
CA ARG A 74 33.07 15.29 31.89
C ARG A 74 34.13 16.34 32.21
N ALA A 75 35.09 16.02 33.03
CA ALA A 75 36.19 16.92 33.38
C ALA A 75 37.14 17.15 32.19
N LEU A 76 37.44 16.10 31.44
CA LEU A 76 38.23 16.21 30.22
C LEU A 76 37.52 17.01 29.12
N GLY A 77 36.20 16.85 29.01
CA GLY A 77 35.39 17.63 28.08
C GLY A 77 35.38 19.14 28.34
N GLN A 78 35.71 19.58 29.54
CA GLN A 78 35.92 20.99 29.87
C GLN A 78 37.31 21.52 29.51
N ILE A 79 38.31 20.64 29.39
CA ILE A 79 39.73 20.98 29.16
C ILE A 79 40.14 20.77 27.71
N LEU A 80 39.55 19.75 27.05
CA LEU A 80 39.92 19.31 25.70
C LEU A 80 38.75 19.61 24.71
N HIS A 81 39.11 19.79 23.45
CA HIS A 81 38.08 19.79 22.40
C HIS A 81 37.42 18.42 22.30
N GLY A 82 36.13 18.33 22.01
CA GLY A 82 35.35 17.08 22.01
C GLY A 82 35.97 15.93 21.19
N TYR A 83 36.66 16.25 20.07
CA TYR A 83 37.38 15.26 19.24
C TYR A 83 38.69 14.75 19.88
N ALA A 84 39.21 15.39 20.92
CA ALA A 84 40.43 15.01 21.61
C ALA A 84 40.18 14.36 22.97
N VAL A 85 38.91 14.27 23.40
CA VAL A 85 38.55 13.52 24.62
C VAL A 85 38.70 12.02 24.33
N PRO A 86 39.42 11.28 25.17
CA PRO A 86 39.63 9.84 24.94
C PRO A 86 38.33 9.06 25.03
N ASN A 87 38.08 8.26 24.03
CA ASN A 87 36.95 7.32 24.01
C ASN A 87 37.36 6.03 23.27
N PRO A 88 37.51 4.87 23.98
CA PRO A 88 37.10 4.63 25.37
C PRO A 88 38.12 5.20 26.39
N LEU A 89 37.61 5.44 27.62
CA LEU A 89 38.34 5.87 28.78
C LEU A 89 38.19 4.81 29.89
N HIS A 90 39.33 4.24 30.30
CA HIS A 90 39.33 3.15 31.29
C HIS A 90 39.99 3.62 32.58
N VAL A 91 39.31 3.40 33.70
CA VAL A 91 39.80 3.80 35.02
C VAL A 91 40.32 2.59 35.76
N PHE A 92 41.57 2.69 36.21
CA PHE A 92 42.27 1.70 37.00
C PHE A 92 42.50 2.19 38.42
N ARG A 93 42.28 1.33 39.42
CA ARG A 93 42.60 1.60 40.83
C ARG A 93 43.95 1.02 41.20
N GLN A 94 44.51 0.16 40.33
CA GLN A 94 45.87 -0.42 40.46
C GLN A 94 46.84 0.33 39.56
N PRO A 95 48.16 0.25 39.81
CA PRO A 95 49.17 0.87 38.97
C PRO A 95 49.07 0.41 37.50
N LEU A 96 49.20 1.35 36.59
CA LEU A 96 49.24 1.04 35.16
C LEU A 96 50.44 0.14 34.82
N ILE A 97 50.19 -0.87 33.95
CA ILE A 97 51.17 -1.88 33.62
C ILE A 97 52.23 -1.29 32.66
N LYS A 98 53.49 -1.48 33.00
CA LYS A 98 54.63 -1.03 32.21
C LYS A 98 55.56 -2.20 31.91
N SER A 99 55.91 -2.42 30.65
CA SER A 99 56.92 -3.38 30.20
C SER A 99 58.12 -2.61 29.67
N HIS A 100 59.36 -2.92 30.19
CA HIS A 100 60.59 -2.19 29.84
C HIS A 100 60.49 -0.66 29.92
N GLY A 101 59.69 -0.12 30.90
CA GLY A 101 59.56 1.32 31.16
C GLY A 101 58.53 2.05 30.22
N GLN A 102 57.90 1.33 29.33
CA GLN A 102 56.80 1.85 28.49
C GLN A 102 55.47 1.22 28.92
N TYR A 103 54.35 1.95 28.69
CA TYR A 103 53.01 1.40 29.00
C TYR A 103 52.72 0.20 28.08
N ASP A 104 52.29 -0.91 28.69
CA ASP A 104 51.82 -2.10 27.99
C ASP A 104 50.31 -2.03 27.71
N PHE A 105 49.99 -1.39 26.62
CA PHE A 105 48.62 -1.18 26.21
C PHE A 105 47.88 -2.48 25.91
N GLU A 106 48.59 -3.48 25.35
CA GLU A 106 47.97 -4.76 24.99
C GLU A 106 47.52 -5.54 26.23
N THR A 107 48.37 -5.59 27.26
CA THR A 107 48.00 -6.23 28.53
C THR A 107 46.90 -5.47 29.25
N MET A 108 46.95 -4.14 29.26
CA MET A 108 45.86 -3.32 29.86
C MET A 108 44.54 -3.49 29.14
N GLU A 109 44.52 -3.51 27.82
CA GLU A 109 43.30 -3.81 27.04
C GLU A 109 42.76 -5.21 27.35
N ASN A 110 43.62 -6.21 27.45
CA ASN A 110 43.18 -7.57 27.78
C ASN A 110 42.55 -7.67 29.18
N ILE A 111 43.13 -6.98 30.16
CA ILE A 111 42.53 -6.93 31.54
C ILE A 111 41.16 -6.26 31.50
N VAL A 112 41.03 -5.15 30.79
CA VAL A 112 39.71 -4.49 30.65
C VAL A 112 38.70 -5.39 29.94
N ARG A 113 39.16 -6.12 28.92
CA ARG A 113 38.32 -7.11 28.22
C ARG A 113 37.86 -8.23 29.16
N GLU A 114 38.76 -8.76 29.98
CA GLU A 114 38.44 -9.81 30.94
C GLU A 114 37.49 -9.28 32.06
N GLN A 115 37.71 -8.08 32.57
CA GLN A 115 36.85 -7.44 33.54
C GLN A 115 35.44 -7.17 33.01
N ASN A 116 35.35 -6.63 31.80
CA ASN A 116 34.07 -6.40 31.12
C ASN A 116 33.33 -7.72 30.83
N ALA A 117 34.05 -8.75 30.41
CA ALA A 117 33.48 -10.08 30.21
C ALA A 117 32.98 -10.74 31.50
N ALA A 118 33.70 -10.53 32.61
CA ALA A 118 33.33 -11.06 33.94
C ALA A 118 32.11 -10.35 34.56
N SER A 119 31.84 -9.11 34.17
CA SER A 119 30.68 -8.34 34.67
C SER A 119 29.39 -8.56 33.89
N MET A 120 29.47 -9.11 32.69
CA MET A 120 28.31 -9.33 31.81
C MET A 120 27.49 -10.55 32.28
N SER A 121 26.14 -10.42 32.21
CA SER A 121 25.25 -11.56 32.42
C SER A 121 25.41 -12.58 31.27
N GLN A 122 25.06 -13.86 31.51
CA GLN A 122 25.08 -14.88 30.47
C GLN A 122 24.23 -14.48 29.26
N THR A 123 23.10 -13.82 29.45
CA THR A 123 22.24 -13.32 28.38
C THR A 123 22.88 -12.14 27.67
N SER A 124 23.56 -11.23 28.39
CA SER A 124 24.34 -10.13 27.78
C SER A 124 25.44 -10.66 26.86
N ILE A 125 26.14 -11.72 27.26
CA ILE A 125 27.18 -12.35 26.43
C ILE A 125 26.57 -12.87 25.12
N VAL A 126 25.46 -13.58 25.19
CA VAL A 126 24.77 -14.08 23.98
C VAL A 126 24.34 -12.92 23.07
N VAL A 127 23.74 -11.85 23.61
CA VAL A 127 23.32 -10.67 22.83
C VAL A 127 24.54 -9.97 22.22
N ARG A 128 25.62 -9.80 22.97
CA ARG A 128 26.89 -9.23 22.49
C ARG A 128 27.43 -10.00 21.28
N ASP A 129 27.51 -11.32 21.39
CA ASP A 129 28.07 -12.19 20.37
C ASP A 129 27.21 -12.17 19.08
N ILE A 130 25.86 -12.05 19.25
CA ILE A 130 24.95 -11.86 18.13
C ILE A 130 25.21 -10.52 17.44
N ILE A 131 25.33 -9.42 18.20
CA ILE A 131 25.60 -8.08 17.66
C ILE A 131 26.97 -8.06 16.96
N ALA A 132 28.02 -8.62 17.57
CA ALA A 132 29.35 -8.73 17.01
C ALA A 132 29.32 -9.43 15.65
N LYS A 133 28.65 -10.58 15.58
CA LYS A 133 28.48 -11.35 14.34
C LYS A 133 27.67 -10.61 13.28
N LEU A 134 26.66 -9.85 13.67
CA LEU A 134 25.80 -9.12 12.76
C LEU A 134 26.46 -7.90 12.15
N LEU A 135 27.30 -7.22 12.92
CA LEU A 135 27.98 -5.98 12.52
C LEU A 135 29.43 -6.21 12.04
N ASP A 136 29.93 -7.45 12.13
CA ASP A 136 31.31 -7.84 11.81
C ASP A 136 32.34 -7.04 12.65
N ILE A 137 32.12 -6.98 13.97
CA ILE A 137 32.94 -6.26 14.96
C ILE A 137 33.50 -7.28 15.97
N ASP A 138 34.67 -6.97 16.54
CA ASP A 138 35.27 -7.80 17.60
C ASP A 138 34.36 -7.82 18.85
N PRO A 139 33.88 -8.98 19.34
CA PRO A 139 33.06 -9.09 20.54
C PRO A 139 33.70 -8.42 21.78
N GLY A 140 35.05 -8.41 21.87
CA GLY A 140 35.76 -7.78 22.99
C GLY A 140 35.65 -6.25 23.01
N SER A 141 35.20 -5.62 21.94
CA SER A 141 34.98 -4.17 21.88
C SER A 141 33.55 -3.76 22.30
N ILE A 142 32.65 -4.73 22.55
CA ILE A 142 31.27 -4.48 22.88
C ILE A 142 31.05 -4.71 24.38
N THR A 143 30.55 -3.72 25.07
CA THR A 143 30.19 -3.73 26.50
C THR A 143 28.67 -3.74 26.70
N ASP A 144 28.21 -3.91 27.94
CA ASP A 144 26.79 -3.86 28.31
C ASP A 144 26.11 -2.54 27.91
N ASP A 145 26.84 -1.42 27.95
CA ASP A 145 26.33 -0.08 27.61
C ASP A 145 26.44 0.22 26.11
N SER A 146 27.06 -0.65 25.34
CA SER A 146 27.21 -0.45 23.90
C SER A 146 25.84 -0.43 23.23
N ASP A 147 25.54 0.65 22.49
CA ASP A 147 24.31 0.84 21.77
C ASP A 147 24.44 0.30 20.35
N PHE A 148 23.47 -0.56 19.97
CA PHE A 148 23.45 -1.21 18.65
C PHE A 148 23.49 -0.21 17.49
N PHE A 149 22.81 0.92 17.59
CA PHE A 149 22.77 1.92 16.51
C PHE A 149 24.06 2.72 16.44
N LEU A 150 24.67 3.03 17.58
CA LEU A 150 25.98 3.71 17.62
C LEU A 150 27.11 2.81 17.11
N LEU A 151 27.00 1.49 17.27
CA LEU A 151 27.92 0.51 16.69
C LEU A 151 27.77 0.35 15.16
N GLY A 152 26.83 1.05 14.53
CA GLY A 152 26.60 0.98 13.07
C GLY A 152 25.37 0.16 12.66
N GLY A 153 24.59 -0.28 13.61
CA GLY A 153 23.30 -0.93 13.38
C GLY A 153 22.30 0.02 12.71
N ASN A 154 21.39 -0.55 11.97
CA ASN A 154 20.28 0.18 11.33
C ASN A 154 18.99 -0.63 11.41
N SER A 155 17.87 -0.03 10.99
CA SER A 155 16.55 -0.67 11.07
C SER A 155 16.46 -2.02 10.32
N LEU A 156 17.21 -2.20 9.25
CA LEU A 156 17.26 -3.47 8.51
C LEU A 156 18.01 -4.54 9.31
N LEU A 157 19.15 -4.17 9.91
CA LEU A 157 19.94 -5.05 10.75
C LEU A 157 19.23 -5.35 12.08
N LEU A 158 18.43 -4.43 12.60
CA LEU A 158 17.62 -4.64 13.80
C LEU A 158 16.60 -5.78 13.60
N GLY A 159 15.94 -5.84 12.45
CA GLY A 159 15.06 -6.97 12.13
C GLY A 159 15.78 -8.32 12.13
N ARG A 160 17.04 -8.34 11.66
CA ARG A 160 17.90 -9.52 11.73
C ARG A 160 18.37 -9.82 13.15
N LEU A 161 18.69 -8.81 13.95
CA LEU A 161 19.04 -8.95 15.36
C LEU A 161 17.91 -9.64 16.13
N VAL A 162 16.67 -9.17 15.99
CA VAL A 162 15.48 -9.79 16.60
C VAL A 162 15.39 -11.27 16.26
N TYR A 163 15.57 -11.61 14.97
CA TYR A 163 15.54 -13.01 14.53
C TYR A 163 16.64 -13.86 15.16
N MET A 164 17.89 -13.34 15.23
CA MET A 164 19.00 -14.07 15.79
C MET A 164 18.85 -14.25 17.32
N VAL A 165 18.42 -13.20 18.02
CA VAL A 165 18.12 -13.28 19.46
C VAL A 165 17.02 -14.32 19.70
N ARG A 166 15.94 -14.27 18.97
CA ARG A 166 14.84 -15.24 19.07
C ARG A 166 15.31 -16.67 18.86
N ARG A 167 16.17 -16.89 17.87
CA ARG A 167 16.71 -18.21 17.53
C ARG A 167 17.62 -18.77 18.60
N GLU A 168 18.49 -17.95 19.20
CA GLU A 168 19.47 -18.40 20.18
C GLU A 168 18.88 -18.45 21.60
N THR A 169 17.83 -17.68 21.89
CA THR A 169 17.25 -17.59 23.24
C THR A 169 15.86 -18.20 23.37
N ASP A 170 15.22 -18.56 22.24
CA ASP A 170 13.81 -19.01 22.14
C ASP A 170 12.79 -17.99 22.72
N VAL A 171 13.20 -16.72 22.81
CA VAL A 171 12.37 -15.61 23.32
C VAL A 171 11.88 -14.74 22.17
N SER A 172 10.58 -14.51 22.08
CA SER A 172 9.97 -13.70 21.01
C SER A 172 9.91 -12.23 21.40
N LEU A 173 10.95 -11.45 21.06
CA LEU A 173 10.96 -10.01 21.24
C LEU A 173 10.23 -9.28 20.11
N GLU A 174 9.62 -8.13 20.43
CA GLU A 174 9.10 -7.21 19.42
C GLU A 174 10.20 -6.30 18.90
N VAL A 175 10.20 -6.05 17.59
CA VAL A 175 11.14 -5.10 16.97
C VAL A 175 11.02 -3.71 17.61
N SER A 176 9.80 -3.29 17.97
CA SER A 176 9.53 -2.01 18.63
C SER A 176 10.24 -1.86 19.98
N SER A 177 10.35 -2.91 20.76
CA SER A 177 10.98 -2.88 22.07
C SER A 177 12.49 -2.67 21.98
N LEU A 178 13.13 -3.17 20.91
CA LEU A 178 14.58 -3.00 20.73
C LEU A 178 14.94 -1.59 20.22
N PHE A 179 14.03 -0.88 19.57
CA PHE A 179 14.28 0.52 19.22
C PHE A 179 14.43 1.43 20.45
N THR A 180 13.68 1.15 21.50
CA THR A 180 13.75 1.92 22.77
C THR A 180 14.79 1.38 23.74
N ASN A 181 15.22 0.12 23.55
CA ASN A 181 16.18 -0.57 24.42
C ASN A 181 17.30 -1.14 23.55
N SER A 182 18.15 -0.27 23.04
CA SER A 182 19.15 -0.59 22.03
C SER A 182 20.54 -0.97 22.57
N THR A 183 20.77 -0.87 23.91
CA THR A 183 22.02 -1.31 24.51
C THR A 183 22.00 -2.81 24.82
N VAL A 184 23.17 -3.42 24.86
CA VAL A 184 23.35 -4.87 25.14
C VAL A 184 22.64 -5.27 26.44
N ALA A 185 22.87 -4.54 27.54
CA ALA A 185 22.22 -4.81 28.84
C ALA A 185 20.70 -4.71 28.78
N LYS A 186 20.15 -3.70 28.09
CA LYS A 186 18.70 -3.53 27.98
C LYS A 186 18.06 -4.62 27.13
N ILE A 187 18.73 -5.04 26.05
CA ILE A 187 18.26 -6.15 25.23
C ILE A 187 18.30 -7.44 26.04
N ALA A 188 19.37 -7.69 26.78
CA ALA A 188 19.48 -8.86 27.66
C ALA A 188 18.39 -8.87 28.75
N ALA A 189 18.15 -7.73 29.40
CA ALA A 189 17.09 -7.59 30.40
C ALA A 189 15.68 -7.85 29.81
N LEU A 190 15.42 -7.44 28.56
CA LEU A 190 14.16 -7.78 27.87
C LEU A 190 14.04 -9.29 27.64
N VAL A 191 15.13 -9.95 27.22
CA VAL A 191 15.17 -11.41 27.03
C VAL A 191 14.89 -12.13 28.37
N ASP A 192 15.54 -11.70 29.44
CA ASP A 192 15.39 -12.33 30.77
C ASP A 192 13.99 -12.08 31.34
N ALA A 193 13.42 -10.89 31.17
CA ALA A 193 12.06 -10.56 31.59
C ALA A 193 11.02 -11.45 30.88
N GLU A 194 11.13 -11.60 29.55
CA GLU A 194 10.24 -12.48 28.77
C GLU A 194 10.45 -13.96 29.11
N ARG A 195 11.68 -14.37 29.45
CA ARG A 195 12.00 -15.73 29.89
C ARG A 195 11.43 -15.99 31.28
N GLY A 196 11.48 -15.01 32.19
CA GLY A 196 10.90 -15.10 33.54
C GLY A 196 9.38 -15.18 33.52
N THR A 197 8.73 -14.44 32.62
CA THR A 197 7.28 -14.56 32.41
C THR A 197 6.90 -15.91 31.78
N ALA A 198 7.74 -16.48 30.92
CA ALA A 198 7.52 -17.80 30.33
C ALA A 198 7.67 -18.96 31.35
N GLY A 199 8.59 -18.84 32.32
CA GLY A 199 8.84 -19.84 33.35
C GLY A 199 7.73 -19.96 34.42
N ASN A 200 7.06 -18.85 34.72
CA ASN A 200 5.89 -18.83 35.62
C ASN A 200 4.58 -19.18 34.88
N ALA A 201 4.62 -19.37 33.59
CA ALA A 201 3.47 -19.61 32.73
C ALA A 201 3.22 -21.09 32.40
N ASP A 202 3.99 -22.03 32.94
CA ASP A 202 3.73 -23.46 32.71
C ASP A 202 2.45 -23.96 33.41
N GLU A 203 1.85 -23.18 34.28
CA GLU A 203 0.54 -23.50 34.89
C GLU A 203 -0.62 -22.65 34.33
N ASP A 204 -0.42 -21.51 33.66
CA ASP A 204 -1.53 -20.61 33.32
C ASP A 204 -1.38 -19.83 32.01
N PHE A 205 -0.62 -20.33 31.03
CA PHE A 205 -0.60 -19.76 29.67
C PHE A 205 -1.75 -20.31 28.82
N SER A 206 -2.99 -19.97 29.17
CA SER A 206 -3.99 -19.88 28.15
C SER A 206 -3.59 -18.75 27.22
N LEU A 207 -3.41 -18.97 25.93
CA LEU A 207 -3.31 -17.99 24.85
C LEU A 207 -4.47 -16.98 24.89
N TYR A 208 -5.24 -17.04 25.89
CA TYR A 208 -6.57 -16.57 26.12
C TYR A 208 -6.78 -16.06 27.51
N ASN A 209 -5.77 -15.50 28.18
CA ASN A 209 -6.07 -14.57 29.25
C ASN A 209 -6.77 -13.37 28.62
N ILE A 210 -8.04 -13.58 28.30
CA ILE A 210 -9.01 -12.53 28.48
C ILE A 210 -9.08 -12.40 30.01
N ASP A 211 -8.34 -11.43 30.55
CA ASP A 211 -8.70 -10.89 31.86
C ASP A 211 -10.21 -10.69 31.85
N GLU A 212 -10.88 -10.92 32.97
CA GLU A 212 -12.26 -10.49 33.18
C GLU A 212 -12.50 -9.01 32.82
N LYS A 213 -11.43 -8.27 32.51
CA LYS A 213 -11.37 -6.86 32.06
C LYS A 213 -11.19 -6.67 30.54
N GLY A 214 -11.12 -7.72 29.73
CA GLY A 214 -11.13 -7.60 28.25
C GLY A 214 -9.89 -6.96 27.60
N THR A 215 -8.71 -7.05 28.22
CA THR A 215 -7.46 -6.43 27.74
C THR A 215 -6.60 -7.31 26.84
N GLY A 216 -7.05 -8.51 26.46
CA GLY A 216 -6.35 -9.38 25.52
C GLY A 216 -6.24 -8.77 24.10
N LEU A 217 -5.06 -8.84 23.48
CA LEU A 217 -4.77 -8.25 22.15
C LEU A 217 -5.43 -9.00 21.00
N TYR A 218 -5.81 -10.28 21.17
CA TYR A 218 -6.34 -11.14 20.12
C TYR A 218 -7.55 -11.93 20.58
N SER A 219 -8.55 -12.06 19.69
CA SER A 219 -9.76 -12.83 19.95
C SER A 219 -9.53 -14.33 19.74
N SER A 220 -9.65 -15.10 20.79
CA SER A 220 -9.46 -16.54 20.78
C SER A 220 -10.37 -17.28 19.80
N GLN A 221 -11.66 -16.94 19.84
CA GLN A 221 -12.64 -17.59 18.98
C GLN A 221 -12.36 -17.39 17.51
N ASN A 222 -11.81 -16.21 17.15
CA ASN A 222 -11.52 -15.86 15.77
C ASN A 222 -10.18 -16.41 15.28
N LEU A 223 -9.35 -16.94 16.17
CA LEU A 223 -8.03 -17.50 15.83
C LEU A 223 -7.99 -19.02 15.83
N ALA A 224 -8.90 -19.72 16.52
CA ALA A 224 -8.86 -21.16 16.71
C ALA A 224 -8.68 -21.97 15.41
N HIS A 225 -9.23 -21.47 14.30
CA HIS A 225 -9.14 -22.13 12.99
C HIS A 225 -7.81 -21.89 12.25
N CYS A 226 -6.94 -21.00 12.74
CA CYS A 226 -5.67 -20.70 12.07
C CYS A 226 -4.59 -21.76 12.36
N TYR A 227 -4.90 -22.79 13.16
CA TYR A 227 -3.94 -23.63 13.88
C TYR A 227 -3.91 -25.07 13.44
N GLU A 228 -3.35 -25.31 12.29
CA GLU A 228 -2.91 -26.64 11.89
C GLU A 228 -1.38 -26.68 12.00
N ALA A 229 -0.86 -27.33 13.04
CA ALA A 229 0.57 -27.49 13.27
C ALA A 229 1.16 -28.58 12.35
N GLU A 230 2.47 -28.58 12.18
CA GLU A 230 3.20 -29.66 11.55
C GLU A 230 2.93 -30.98 12.28
N GLY A 231 2.48 -32.00 11.53
CA GLY A 231 2.10 -33.29 12.12
C GLY A 231 0.66 -33.39 12.64
N ASP A 232 -0.17 -32.36 12.47
CA ASP A 232 -1.59 -32.44 12.75
C ASP A 232 -2.27 -33.41 11.75
N PRO A 233 -3.03 -34.41 12.23
CA PRO A 233 -3.80 -35.30 11.35
C PRO A 233 -4.75 -34.56 10.41
N ALA A 234 -5.29 -33.39 10.83
CA ALA A 234 -6.11 -32.54 9.98
C ALA A 234 -5.31 -31.94 8.83
N PHE A 235 -4.03 -31.66 9.01
CA PHE A 235 -3.14 -31.21 7.94
C PHE A 235 -2.76 -32.35 6.98
N SER A 236 -2.53 -33.56 7.54
CA SER A 236 -2.16 -34.74 6.77
C SER A 236 -3.33 -35.35 5.99
N ALA A 237 -4.57 -35.21 6.48
CA ALA A 237 -5.78 -35.77 5.84
C ALA A 237 -6.16 -35.03 4.54
N HIS A 238 -5.52 -33.89 4.22
CA HIS A 238 -5.78 -33.12 3.02
C HIS A 238 -4.94 -33.56 1.81
N GLY A 239 -4.58 -34.84 1.71
CA GLY A 239 -3.75 -35.42 0.66
C GLY A 239 -4.26 -35.31 -0.79
N GLN A 240 -5.40 -34.74 -1.05
CA GLN A 240 -5.86 -34.40 -2.39
C GLN A 240 -5.27 -33.07 -2.84
N ARG A 241 -4.12 -33.13 -3.51
CA ARG A 241 -3.59 -31.94 -4.20
C ARG A 241 -4.54 -31.53 -5.34
N GLY A 242 -4.73 -30.22 -5.51
CA GLY A 242 -5.37 -29.69 -6.71
C GLY A 242 -4.54 -29.98 -7.97
N ARG A 243 -5.10 -29.65 -9.13
CA ARG A 243 -4.34 -29.67 -10.39
C ARG A 243 -3.23 -28.62 -10.35
N SER A 244 -2.18 -28.82 -11.18
CA SER A 244 -1.20 -27.74 -11.37
C SER A 244 -1.86 -26.50 -11.98
N GLN A 245 -1.37 -25.32 -11.61
CA GLN A 245 -1.80 -24.05 -12.19
C GLN A 245 -1.61 -24.00 -13.72
N THR A 246 -0.61 -24.70 -14.23
CA THR A 246 -0.31 -24.78 -15.67
C THR A 246 -1.10 -25.84 -16.41
N HIS A 247 -1.99 -26.59 -15.75
CA HIS A 247 -2.84 -27.56 -16.40
C HIS A 247 -3.75 -26.88 -17.44
N PRO A 248 -3.87 -27.37 -18.68
CA PRO A 248 -4.60 -26.69 -19.77
C PRO A 248 -6.03 -26.31 -19.41
N PHE A 249 -6.76 -27.18 -18.72
CA PHE A 249 -8.12 -26.89 -18.24
C PHE A 249 -8.16 -25.71 -17.27
N VAL A 250 -7.20 -25.63 -16.33
CA VAL A 250 -7.09 -24.52 -15.38
C VAL A 250 -6.80 -23.22 -16.11
N MET A 251 -5.85 -23.25 -17.05
CA MET A 251 -5.49 -22.11 -17.87
C MET A 251 -6.67 -21.62 -18.71
N PHE A 252 -7.42 -22.53 -19.33
CA PHE A 252 -8.61 -22.17 -20.10
C PHE A 252 -9.66 -21.46 -19.23
N ILE A 253 -10.01 -22.01 -18.05
CA ILE A 253 -10.96 -21.38 -17.14
C ILE A 253 -10.45 -20.00 -16.69
N GLN A 254 -9.16 -19.86 -16.42
CA GLN A 254 -8.54 -18.59 -16.04
C GLN A 254 -8.53 -17.54 -17.17
N ALA A 255 -8.61 -17.96 -18.42
CA ALA A 255 -8.70 -17.06 -19.56
C ALA A 255 -10.12 -16.48 -19.78
N ILE A 256 -11.16 -17.17 -19.33
CA ILE A 256 -12.58 -16.80 -19.58
C ILE A 256 -12.90 -15.35 -19.19
N PRO A 257 -12.50 -14.79 -18.04
CA PRO A 257 -12.91 -13.43 -17.68
C PRO A 257 -12.45 -12.36 -18.68
N PHE A 258 -11.27 -12.46 -19.21
CA PHE A 258 -10.77 -11.46 -20.16
C PHE A 258 -11.15 -11.82 -21.60
N LEU A 259 -11.23 -13.10 -21.95
CA LEU A 259 -11.65 -13.54 -23.29
C LEU A 259 -13.16 -13.38 -23.51
N LEU A 260 -13.98 -13.64 -22.49
CA LEU A 260 -15.44 -13.65 -22.66
C LEU A 260 -16.14 -12.53 -21.91
N PHE A 261 -16.01 -12.40 -20.61
CA PHE A 261 -16.89 -11.52 -19.82
C PHE A 261 -16.77 -10.05 -20.23
N TYR A 262 -15.58 -9.60 -20.49
CA TYR A 262 -15.33 -8.24 -20.95
C TYR A 262 -15.83 -7.97 -22.37
N PRO A 263 -15.41 -8.78 -23.37
CA PRO A 263 -15.92 -8.65 -24.74
C PRO A 263 -17.45 -8.73 -24.81
N LEU A 264 -18.09 -9.66 -24.10
CA LEU A 264 -19.55 -9.78 -24.08
C LEU A 264 -20.23 -8.52 -23.54
N LYS A 265 -19.71 -7.96 -22.44
CA LYS A 265 -20.23 -6.70 -21.89
C LYS A 265 -20.03 -5.52 -22.82
N ALA A 266 -18.90 -5.45 -23.50
CA ALA A 266 -18.62 -4.41 -24.51
C ALA A 266 -19.53 -4.57 -25.74
N ALA A 267 -19.67 -5.79 -26.25
CA ALA A 267 -20.56 -6.10 -27.36
C ALA A 267 -22.00 -5.71 -27.06
N TRP A 268 -22.50 -6.05 -25.87
CA TRP A 268 -23.84 -5.60 -25.43
C TRP A 268 -24.00 -4.08 -25.55
N THR A 269 -23.06 -3.33 -25.01
CA THR A 269 -23.12 -1.87 -25.02
C THR A 269 -23.15 -1.32 -26.44
N TRP A 270 -22.31 -1.83 -27.33
CA TRP A 270 -22.23 -1.37 -28.72
C TRP A 270 -23.42 -1.84 -29.57
N THR A 271 -23.91 -3.05 -29.38
CA THR A 271 -25.13 -3.54 -30.03
C THR A 271 -26.33 -2.63 -29.72
N VAL A 272 -26.51 -2.26 -28.45
CA VAL A 272 -27.58 -1.34 -28.07
C VAL A 272 -27.38 0.05 -28.66
N ILE A 273 -26.15 0.55 -28.77
CA ILE A 273 -25.88 1.85 -29.39
C ILE A 273 -26.20 1.81 -30.89
N ILE A 274 -25.78 0.78 -31.62
CA ILE A 274 -25.98 0.65 -33.05
C ILE A 274 -27.47 0.55 -33.39
N HIS A 275 -28.20 -0.32 -32.66
CA HIS A 275 -29.66 -0.47 -32.90
C HIS A 275 -30.42 0.76 -32.42
N GLY A 276 -30.02 1.38 -31.31
CA GLY A 276 -30.63 2.63 -30.83
C GLY A 276 -30.49 3.76 -31.83
N LEU A 277 -29.30 3.91 -32.46
CA LEU A 277 -29.08 4.91 -33.49
C LEU A 277 -29.98 4.66 -34.71
N ALA A 278 -30.05 3.42 -35.20
CA ALA A 278 -30.91 3.05 -36.32
C ALA A 278 -32.40 3.28 -35.98
N PHE A 279 -32.84 2.89 -34.80
CA PHE A 279 -34.21 3.09 -34.32
C PHE A 279 -34.59 4.58 -34.25
N PHE A 280 -33.77 5.41 -33.67
CA PHE A 280 -34.07 6.84 -33.57
C PHE A 280 -34.02 7.54 -34.92
N ALA A 281 -33.09 7.18 -35.82
CA ALA A 281 -33.05 7.73 -37.16
C ALA A 281 -34.30 7.38 -37.94
N TYR A 282 -34.82 6.14 -37.80
CA TYR A 282 -36.04 5.71 -38.46
C TYR A 282 -37.29 6.42 -37.97
N TYR A 283 -37.50 6.54 -36.60
CA TYR A 283 -38.72 7.05 -36.04
C TYR A 283 -38.74 8.55 -35.79
N ILE A 284 -37.63 9.22 -35.56
CA ILE A 284 -37.57 10.63 -35.16
C ILE A 284 -37.08 11.47 -36.36
N GLY A 285 -36.18 10.95 -37.16
CA GLY A 285 -35.55 11.64 -38.30
C GLY A 285 -34.04 11.68 -38.22
N ASP A 286 -33.42 12.21 -39.29
CA ASP A 286 -31.96 12.21 -39.50
C ASP A 286 -31.39 13.63 -39.64
N SER A 287 -32.08 14.66 -39.13
CA SER A 287 -31.51 15.99 -39.02
C SER A 287 -30.32 16.02 -38.07
N PHE A 288 -29.47 17.01 -38.20
CA PHE A 288 -28.27 17.12 -37.37
C PHE A 288 -28.55 17.06 -35.88
N TRP A 289 -29.55 17.78 -35.38
CA TRP A 289 -29.93 17.80 -33.97
C TRP A 289 -30.58 16.49 -33.49
N GLU A 290 -31.33 15.85 -34.37
CA GLU A 290 -31.91 14.54 -34.12
C GLU A 290 -30.81 13.48 -33.97
N ARG A 291 -29.76 13.51 -34.82
CA ARG A 291 -28.60 12.62 -34.67
C ARG A 291 -27.87 12.81 -33.36
N ILE A 292 -27.68 14.05 -32.90
CA ILE A 292 -27.09 14.31 -31.57
C ILE A 292 -27.97 13.69 -30.46
N GLY A 293 -29.26 13.96 -30.51
CA GLY A 293 -30.24 13.40 -29.58
C GLY A 293 -30.24 11.88 -29.58
N ALA A 294 -30.30 11.28 -30.79
CA ALA A 294 -30.24 9.83 -30.97
C ALA A 294 -28.97 9.20 -30.39
N LEU A 295 -27.80 9.80 -30.65
CA LEU A 295 -26.54 9.30 -30.10
C LEU A 295 -26.50 9.37 -28.57
N LEU A 296 -26.91 10.50 -28.00
CA LEU A 296 -26.94 10.66 -26.53
C LEU A 296 -27.95 9.71 -25.88
N ALA A 297 -29.15 9.58 -26.44
CA ALA A 297 -30.17 8.65 -25.96
C ALA A 297 -29.67 7.20 -26.04
N SER A 298 -29.10 6.80 -27.18
CA SER A 298 -28.55 5.46 -27.36
C SER A 298 -27.44 5.13 -26.35
N ILE A 299 -26.52 6.08 -26.08
CA ILE A 299 -25.49 5.94 -25.07
C ILE A 299 -26.08 5.78 -23.66
N VAL A 300 -27.10 6.57 -23.31
CA VAL A 300 -27.77 6.49 -21.99
C VAL A 300 -28.46 5.14 -21.84
N ILE A 301 -29.24 4.73 -22.84
CA ILE A 301 -29.94 3.43 -22.85
C ILE A 301 -28.95 2.27 -22.75
N ALA A 302 -27.88 2.29 -23.54
CA ALA A 302 -26.87 1.24 -23.50
C ALA A 302 -26.19 1.14 -22.12
N ARG A 303 -25.95 2.28 -21.48
CA ARG A 303 -25.38 2.29 -20.11
C ARG A 303 -26.37 1.83 -19.06
N LEU A 304 -27.62 2.22 -19.18
CA LEU A 304 -28.66 1.82 -18.24
C LEU A 304 -28.92 0.32 -18.33
N THR A 305 -29.13 -0.21 -19.54
CA THR A 305 -29.36 -1.65 -19.77
C THR A 305 -28.15 -2.48 -19.32
N SER A 306 -26.93 -2.06 -19.61
CA SER A 306 -25.71 -2.74 -19.14
C SER A 306 -25.62 -2.74 -17.59
N ARG A 307 -26.06 -1.66 -16.93
CA ARG A 307 -26.06 -1.57 -15.47
C ARG A 307 -27.14 -2.42 -14.79
N ILE A 308 -28.16 -2.84 -15.52
CA ILE A 308 -29.21 -3.74 -15.04
C ILE A 308 -28.85 -5.19 -15.37
N ILE A 309 -28.60 -5.47 -16.64
CA ILE A 309 -28.46 -6.84 -17.16
C ILE A 309 -27.19 -7.50 -16.67
N CYS A 310 -26.03 -6.80 -16.69
CA CYS A 310 -24.78 -7.44 -16.31
C CYS A 310 -24.74 -7.92 -14.85
N PRO A 311 -25.14 -7.10 -13.82
CA PRO A 311 -25.18 -7.60 -12.46
C PRO A 311 -26.21 -8.71 -12.26
N THR A 312 -27.38 -8.63 -12.88
CA THR A 312 -28.42 -9.66 -12.80
C THR A 312 -27.94 -10.98 -13.40
N ALA A 313 -27.31 -10.94 -14.57
CA ALA A 313 -26.71 -12.11 -15.19
C ALA A 313 -25.58 -12.72 -14.31
N ALA A 314 -24.77 -11.88 -13.65
CA ALA A 314 -23.72 -12.36 -12.76
C ALA A 314 -24.28 -13.02 -11.48
N ILE A 315 -25.39 -12.52 -10.92
CA ILE A 315 -26.12 -13.15 -9.82
C ILE A 315 -26.64 -14.53 -10.26
N MET A 316 -27.30 -14.59 -11.41
CA MET A 316 -27.78 -15.87 -11.98
C MET A 316 -26.63 -16.84 -12.23
N PHE A 317 -25.53 -16.37 -12.80
CA PHE A 317 -24.32 -17.16 -13.03
C PHE A 317 -23.73 -17.73 -11.73
N LYS A 318 -23.72 -16.93 -10.64
CA LYS A 318 -23.30 -17.40 -9.31
C LYS A 318 -24.14 -18.58 -8.84
N TRP A 319 -25.46 -18.46 -8.93
CA TRP A 319 -26.36 -19.53 -8.48
C TRP A 319 -26.26 -20.78 -9.36
N LEU A 320 -26.07 -20.63 -10.66
CA LEU A 320 -25.92 -21.74 -11.60
C LEU A 320 -24.59 -22.48 -11.43
N VAL A 321 -23.48 -21.77 -11.24
CA VAL A 321 -22.14 -22.37 -11.27
C VAL A 321 -21.73 -22.93 -9.92
N ILE A 322 -22.02 -22.25 -8.81
CA ILE A 322 -21.55 -22.68 -7.49
C ILE A 322 -22.69 -22.88 -6.47
N GLY A 323 -23.82 -22.22 -6.65
CA GLY A 323 -24.91 -22.24 -5.68
C GLY A 323 -24.51 -21.52 -4.39
N ARG A 324 -24.70 -22.17 -3.24
CA ARG A 324 -24.23 -21.68 -1.94
C ARG A 324 -22.79 -22.08 -1.72
N TYR A 325 -21.98 -21.15 -1.17
CA TYR A 325 -20.63 -21.47 -0.74
C TYR A 325 -20.66 -22.43 0.44
N ARG A 326 -19.77 -23.43 0.42
CA ARG A 326 -19.65 -24.42 1.48
C ARG A 326 -18.42 -24.07 2.33
N PRO A 327 -18.56 -23.93 3.65
CA PRO A 327 -17.42 -23.78 4.54
C PRO A 327 -16.47 -24.98 4.43
N GLY A 328 -15.18 -24.72 4.57
CA GLY A 328 -14.15 -25.77 4.53
C GLY A 328 -12.84 -25.31 3.95
N LYS A 329 -11.83 -26.17 4.01
CA LYS A 329 -10.50 -26.01 3.43
C LYS A 329 -10.41 -26.76 2.11
N TYR A 330 -9.93 -26.09 1.08
CA TYR A 330 -9.89 -26.63 -0.28
C TYR A 330 -8.53 -26.38 -0.92
N PRO A 331 -8.01 -27.31 -1.75
CA PRO A 331 -6.79 -27.05 -2.48
C PRO A 331 -7.03 -26.03 -3.60
N MET A 332 -6.02 -25.16 -3.84
CA MET A 332 -6.00 -24.29 -5.02
C MET A 332 -6.07 -25.13 -6.29
N TRP A 333 -6.63 -24.57 -7.35
CA TRP A 333 -6.80 -25.17 -8.67
C TRP A 333 -7.69 -26.42 -8.71
N SER A 334 -8.38 -26.74 -7.58
CA SER A 334 -9.46 -27.73 -7.56
C SER A 334 -10.68 -27.24 -8.38
N ASN A 335 -11.57 -28.18 -8.75
CA ASN A 335 -12.82 -27.80 -9.45
C ASN A 335 -13.66 -26.80 -8.63
N TYR A 336 -13.63 -26.90 -7.29
CA TYR A 336 -14.36 -26.00 -6.43
C TYR A 336 -13.72 -24.59 -6.41
N HIS A 337 -12.38 -24.52 -6.33
CA HIS A 337 -11.65 -23.25 -6.46
C HIS A 337 -11.94 -22.55 -7.79
N LEU A 338 -11.92 -23.28 -8.90
CA LEU A 338 -12.18 -22.70 -10.23
C LEU A 338 -13.61 -22.17 -10.36
N ARG A 339 -14.62 -22.85 -9.79
CA ARG A 339 -16.00 -22.36 -9.71
C ARG A 339 -16.10 -21.10 -8.87
N TRP A 340 -15.50 -21.08 -7.69
CA TRP A 340 -15.45 -19.92 -6.82
C TRP A 340 -14.76 -18.73 -7.52
N TRP A 341 -13.60 -18.99 -8.14
CA TRP A 341 -12.81 -17.95 -8.78
C TRP A 341 -13.53 -17.32 -9.98
N ILE A 342 -14.12 -18.12 -10.89
CA ILE A 342 -14.82 -17.61 -12.07
C ILE A 342 -16.08 -16.81 -11.70
N VAL A 343 -16.81 -17.23 -10.67
CA VAL A 343 -17.95 -16.49 -10.13
C VAL A 343 -17.52 -15.13 -9.58
N ASN A 344 -16.46 -15.08 -8.79
CA ASN A 344 -15.93 -13.82 -8.27
C ASN A 344 -15.46 -12.89 -9.41
N GLN A 345 -14.86 -13.42 -10.47
CA GLN A 345 -14.50 -12.63 -11.64
C GLN A 345 -15.73 -12.12 -12.40
N SER A 346 -16.77 -12.92 -12.54
CA SER A 346 -18.05 -12.51 -13.14
C SER A 346 -18.70 -11.35 -12.38
N LEU A 347 -18.83 -11.45 -11.08
CA LEU A 347 -19.38 -10.40 -10.21
C LEU A 347 -18.54 -9.11 -10.28
N ARG A 348 -17.21 -9.25 -10.38
CA ARG A 348 -16.30 -8.12 -10.49
C ARG A 348 -16.39 -7.41 -11.84
N VAL A 349 -16.45 -8.12 -12.97
CA VAL A 349 -16.57 -7.56 -14.31
C VAL A 349 -17.93 -6.89 -14.50
N SER A 350 -18.99 -7.50 -14.00
CA SER A 350 -20.34 -6.96 -14.05
C SER A 350 -20.49 -5.71 -13.18
N GLY A 351 -19.86 -5.72 -12.01
CA GLY A 351 -20.02 -4.68 -11.00
C GLY A 351 -21.42 -4.73 -10.36
N ARG A 352 -21.72 -3.77 -9.47
CA ARG A 352 -23.03 -3.66 -8.82
C ARG A 352 -24.07 -2.90 -9.64
N GLY A 353 -23.66 -2.22 -10.70
CA GLY A 353 -24.54 -1.51 -11.64
C GLY A 353 -25.53 -0.56 -10.97
N LEU A 354 -26.84 -0.73 -11.28
CA LEU A 354 -27.94 0.06 -10.72
C LEU A 354 -28.09 -0.17 -9.21
N PHE A 355 -27.76 -1.36 -8.72
CA PHE A 355 -27.87 -1.70 -7.30
C PHE A 355 -27.00 -0.81 -6.39
N SER A 356 -25.94 -0.20 -6.92
CA SER A 356 -25.06 0.69 -6.15
C SER A 356 -25.54 2.14 -6.08
N MET A 357 -26.69 2.48 -6.69
CA MET A 357 -27.19 3.86 -6.72
C MET A 357 -27.90 4.26 -5.43
N MET A 358 -28.62 3.34 -4.81
CA MET A 358 -29.40 3.58 -3.59
C MET A 358 -29.09 2.52 -2.52
N PRO A 359 -29.02 2.88 -1.24
CA PRO A 359 -28.70 1.94 -0.15
C PRO A 359 -29.64 0.73 -0.07
N PHE A 360 -30.93 0.93 -0.37
CA PHE A 360 -31.90 -0.17 -0.37
C PHE A 360 -31.65 -1.17 -1.50
N LEU A 361 -31.30 -0.70 -2.71
CA LEU A 361 -30.94 -1.57 -3.84
C LEU A 361 -29.65 -2.32 -3.56
N GLU A 362 -28.69 -1.67 -2.90
CA GLU A 362 -27.43 -2.32 -2.50
C GLU A 362 -27.68 -3.47 -1.51
N LYS A 363 -28.55 -3.29 -0.52
CA LYS A 363 -28.96 -4.40 0.37
C LYS A 363 -29.65 -5.52 -0.40
N MET A 364 -30.55 -5.16 -1.35
CA MET A 364 -31.21 -6.14 -2.22
C MET A 364 -30.18 -6.96 -3.02
N TYR A 365 -29.15 -6.32 -3.59
CA TYR A 365 -28.06 -7.00 -4.29
C TYR A 365 -27.39 -8.07 -3.42
N TYR A 366 -27.03 -7.71 -2.19
CA TYR A 366 -26.38 -8.67 -1.28
C TYR A 366 -27.34 -9.78 -0.82
N ARG A 367 -28.64 -9.47 -0.61
CA ARG A 367 -29.63 -10.51 -0.33
C ARG A 367 -29.84 -11.47 -1.49
N LEU A 368 -29.85 -10.96 -2.72
CA LEU A 368 -29.90 -11.80 -3.93
C LEU A 368 -28.65 -12.70 -4.09
N LEU A 369 -27.50 -12.30 -3.57
CA LEU A 369 -26.30 -13.12 -3.48
C LEU A 369 -26.33 -14.11 -2.31
N GLY A 370 -27.34 -14.05 -1.41
CA GLY A 370 -27.54 -14.98 -0.32
C GLY A 370 -27.17 -14.48 1.09
N MET A 371 -26.77 -13.21 1.23
CA MET A 371 -26.43 -12.60 2.51
C MET A 371 -27.66 -12.45 3.41
N SER A 372 -27.51 -12.82 4.70
CA SER A 372 -28.50 -12.53 5.72
C SER A 372 -28.27 -11.12 6.29
N ILE A 373 -29.27 -10.23 6.10
CA ILE A 373 -29.17 -8.81 6.52
C ILE A 373 -30.39 -8.46 7.37
N GLY A 374 -30.14 -8.05 8.61
CA GLY A 374 -31.13 -7.61 9.57
C GLY A 374 -31.77 -6.25 9.23
N SER A 375 -32.58 -5.76 10.17
CA SER A 375 -33.23 -4.45 10.12
C SER A 375 -32.21 -3.33 10.42
N ASN A 376 -32.42 -2.13 9.89
CA ASN A 376 -31.60 -0.93 10.13
C ASN A 376 -30.08 -1.07 9.90
N VAL A 377 -29.62 -2.13 9.24
CA VAL A 377 -28.19 -2.30 8.87
C VAL A 377 -27.76 -1.17 7.92
N LYS A 378 -26.60 -0.58 8.15
CA LYS A 378 -26.03 0.47 7.30
C LYS A 378 -24.74 -0.01 6.65
N ILE A 379 -24.72 -0.06 5.33
CA ILE A 379 -23.56 -0.42 4.53
C ILE A 379 -23.09 0.81 3.78
N GLN A 380 -21.85 1.25 4.03
CA GLN A 380 -21.28 2.36 3.30
C GLN A 380 -20.80 1.94 1.91
N LYS A 381 -20.84 2.87 0.96
CA LYS A 381 -20.54 2.65 -0.45
C LYS A 381 -19.12 2.10 -0.71
N GLY A 382 -18.18 2.36 0.19
CA GLY A 382 -16.80 1.89 0.15
C GLY A 382 -16.60 0.45 0.65
N ALA A 383 -17.57 -0.12 1.34
CA ALA A 383 -17.50 -1.46 1.90
C ALA A 383 -17.29 -2.52 0.79
N LYS A 384 -16.33 -3.41 1.02
CA LYS A 384 -16.01 -4.52 0.11
C LYS A 384 -16.49 -5.81 0.73
N ILE A 385 -17.68 -6.23 0.37
CA ILE A 385 -18.30 -7.46 0.84
C ILE A 385 -18.23 -8.49 -0.28
N LEU A 386 -17.64 -9.65 -0.01
CA LEU A 386 -17.48 -10.77 -0.93
C LEU A 386 -17.93 -12.06 -0.24
N GLU A 387 -18.22 -13.11 -1.02
CA GLU A 387 -18.77 -14.37 -0.51
C GLU A 387 -20.02 -14.13 0.39
N ALA A 388 -20.97 -13.37 -0.15
CA ALA A 388 -22.10 -12.79 0.58
C ALA A 388 -22.97 -13.82 1.36
N ASP A 389 -23.15 -15.02 0.83
CA ASP A 389 -23.93 -16.09 1.47
C ASP A 389 -23.26 -16.77 2.68
N LEU A 390 -21.99 -16.44 2.95
CA LEU A 390 -21.30 -16.79 4.19
C LEU A 390 -21.41 -15.69 5.27
N ILE A 391 -22.09 -14.58 4.98
CA ILE A 391 -22.08 -13.42 5.86
C ILE A 391 -23.49 -13.19 6.43
N THR A 392 -23.56 -13.14 7.76
CA THR A 392 -24.76 -12.78 8.51
C THR A 392 -24.49 -11.47 9.24
N VAL A 393 -25.39 -10.50 9.06
CA VAL A 393 -25.34 -9.19 9.72
C VAL A 393 -26.63 -8.98 10.48
N HIS A 394 -26.53 -8.81 11.79
CA HIS A 394 -27.67 -8.59 12.67
C HIS A 394 -28.14 -7.12 12.66
N ASP A 395 -29.24 -6.87 13.36
CA ASP A 395 -29.95 -5.58 13.37
C ASP A 395 -29.04 -4.43 13.85
N GLY A 396 -29.25 -3.23 13.29
CA GLY A 396 -28.57 -2.01 13.71
C GLY A 396 -27.08 -1.94 13.34
N ALA A 397 -26.48 -3.03 12.87
CA ALA A 397 -25.05 -3.05 12.55
C ALA A 397 -24.66 -2.07 11.44
N ARG A 398 -23.44 -1.53 11.56
CA ARG A 398 -22.89 -0.57 10.62
C ARG A 398 -21.55 -1.08 10.05
N ILE A 399 -21.47 -1.09 8.72
CA ILE A 399 -20.29 -1.51 7.95
C ILE A 399 -19.79 -0.31 7.16
N ASP A 400 -18.63 0.24 7.57
CA ASP A 400 -18.01 1.39 6.91
C ASP A 400 -17.12 0.94 5.74
N ASN A 401 -16.16 1.76 5.32
CA ASN A 401 -15.21 1.45 4.24
C ASN A 401 -14.21 0.37 4.69
N CYS A 402 -14.68 -0.81 4.99
CA CYS A 402 -13.93 -1.97 5.44
C CYS A 402 -14.01 -3.13 4.44
N ARG A 403 -13.36 -4.23 4.76
CA ARG A 403 -13.42 -5.45 3.96
C ARG A 403 -13.96 -6.61 4.80
N VAL A 404 -15.03 -7.23 4.29
CA VAL A 404 -15.66 -8.40 4.92
C VAL A 404 -15.64 -9.54 3.90
N ARG A 405 -14.89 -10.60 4.19
CA ARG A 405 -14.71 -11.73 3.27
C ARG A 405 -14.75 -13.06 3.99
N GLY A 406 -15.56 -13.96 3.47
CA GLY A 406 -15.60 -15.36 3.87
C GLY A 406 -14.44 -16.22 3.33
N PHE A 407 -13.46 -15.63 2.64
CA PHE A 407 -12.33 -16.32 2.00
C PHE A 407 -10.99 -15.85 2.56
N CYS A 408 -10.08 -16.78 2.83
CA CYS A 408 -8.66 -16.51 3.03
C CYS A 408 -7.77 -17.56 2.38
N VAL A 409 -6.53 -17.18 2.11
CA VAL A 409 -5.48 -18.09 1.64
C VAL A 409 -4.86 -18.82 2.83
N GLU A 410 -4.40 -20.04 2.58
CA GLU A 410 -3.75 -20.91 3.55
C GLU A 410 -2.40 -21.38 3.03
N ARG A 411 -1.61 -21.99 3.91
CA ARG A 411 -0.31 -22.59 3.59
C ARG A 411 -0.43 -23.71 2.57
N ASP A 412 0.68 -24.02 1.92
CA ASP A 412 0.84 -25.17 0.99
C ASP A 412 -0.14 -25.21 -0.18
N GLY A 413 -0.58 -24.05 -0.68
CA GLY A 413 -1.47 -24.01 -1.84
C GLY A 413 -2.94 -24.32 -1.51
N TYR A 414 -3.41 -24.00 -0.33
CA TYR A 414 -4.82 -24.13 0.07
C TYR A 414 -5.51 -22.79 0.24
N PHE A 415 -6.82 -22.80 0.30
CA PHE A 415 -7.67 -21.69 0.73
C PHE A 415 -8.80 -22.20 1.62
N ARG A 416 -9.37 -21.31 2.40
CA ARG A 416 -10.44 -21.61 3.35
C ARG A 416 -11.64 -20.69 3.13
N LEU A 417 -12.82 -21.25 3.29
CA LEU A 417 -14.09 -20.52 3.31
C LEU A 417 -14.78 -20.78 4.65
N GLU A 418 -15.16 -19.70 5.34
CA GLU A 418 -15.88 -19.81 6.62
C GLU A 418 -16.92 -18.72 6.79
N PRO A 419 -17.99 -18.98 7.57
CA PRO A 419 -19.04 -18.02 7.83
C PRO A 419 -18.55 -16.89 8.72
N ILE A 420 -19.13 -15.70 8.51
CA ILE A 420 -18.88 -14.49 9.32
C ILE A 420 -20.20 -14.07 9.95
N VAL A 421 -20.18 -13.74 11.24
CA VAL A 421 -21.32 -13.22 11.99
C VAL A 421 -20.96 -11.85 12.56
N ILE A 422 -21.73 -10.81 12.18
CA ILE A 422 -21.61 -9.46 12.70
C ILE A 422 -22.81 -9.21 13.62
N GLY A 423 -22.54 -8.98 14.90
CA GLY A 423 -23.53 -8.84 15.97
C GLY A 423 -24.43 -7.61 15.81
N ARG A 424 -25.43 -7.50 16.71
CA ARG A 424 -26.37 -6.37 16.75
C ARG A 424 -25.64 -5.10 17.17
N ASP A 425 -26.02 -3.97 16.54
CA ASP A 425 -25.43 -2.66 16.80
C ASP A 425 -23.87 -2.63 16.74
N CYS A 426 -23.26 -3.66 16.12
CA CYS A 426 -21.81 -3.74 15.92
C CYS A 426 -21.39 -2.73 14.84
N VAL A 427 -20.27 -2.04 15.08
CA VAL A 427 -19.68 -1.10 14.13
C VAL A 427 -18.35 -1.62 13.62
N VAL A 428 -18.23 -1.79 12.30
CA VAL A 428 -16.99 -2.15 11.62
C VAL A 428 -16.47 -0.93 10.88
N ASN A 429 -15.42 -0.30 11.41
CA ASN A 429 -14.89 0.96 10.90
C ASN A 429 -14.00 0.79 9.66
N THR A 430 -13.63 1.95 9.11
CA THR A 430 -12.78 2.08 7.92
C THR A 430 -11.47 1.30 8.05
N TYR A 431 -11.11 0.60 6.96
CA TYR A 431 -9.90 -0.24 6.82
C TYR A 431 -9.79 -1.46 7.74
N THR A 432 -10.84 -1.79 8.49
CA THR A 432 -10.90 -3.04 9.23
C THR A 432 -11.00 -4.24 8.28
N GLN A 433 -10.27 -5.31 8.56
CA GLN A 433 -10.31 -6.57 7.83
C GLN A 433 -11.07 -7.59 8.66
N VAL A 434 -12.27 -7.98 8.22
CA VAL A 434 -13.04 -9.05 8.85
C VAL A 434 -12.73 -10.35 8.13
N SER A 435 -12.14 -11.27 8.87
CA SER A 435 -11.61 -12.55 8.37
C SER A 435 -12.67 -13.64 8.37
N PRO A 436 -12.50 -14.72 7.60
CA PRO A 436 -13.33 -15.91 7.69
C PRO A 436 -13.39 -16.45 9.12
N GLY A 437 -14.55 -16.96 9.52
CA GLY A 437 -14.78 -17.51 10.86
C GLY A 437 -15.05 -16.46 11.95
N ALA A 438 -14.90 -15.17 11.64
CA ALA A 438 -15.05 -14.12 12.64
C ALA A 438 -16.49 -14.03 13.18
N ARG A 439 -16.59 -13.91 14.50
CA ARG A 439 -17.83 -13.60 15.22
C ARG A 439 -17.62 -12.31 16.00
N LEU A 440 -18.23 -11.23 15.53
CA LEU A 440 -18.15 -9.93 16.17
C LEU A 440 -19.33 -9.79 17.15
N ALA A 441 -19.02 -9.54 18.44
CA ALA A 441 -20.03 -9.48 19.47
C ALA A 441 -20.97 -8.28 19.33
N ASP A 442 -22.15 -8.36 19.94
CA ASP A 442 -23.16 -7.31 19.93
C ASP A 442 -22.61 -6.01 20.57
N GLY A 443 -22.92 -4.89 19.97
CA GLY A 443 -22.56 -3.56 20.46
C GLY A 443 -21.07 -3.20 20.40
N THR A 444 -20.22 -4.08 19.87
CA THR A 444 -18.77 -3.83 19.79
C THR A 444 -18.40 -2.91 18.62
N VAL A 445 -17.26 -2.24 18.76
CA VAL A 445 -16.67 -1.37 17.72
C VAL A 445 -15.31 -1.94 17.30
N TRP A 446 -15.12 -2.15 15.99
CA TRP A 446 -13.90 -2.70 15.41
C TRP A 446 -13.21 -1.68 14.53
N GLY A 447 -11.90 -1.50 14.72
CA GLY A 447 -11.09 -0.55 13.98
C GLY A 447 -11.26 0.91 14.45
N PRO A 448 -10.75 1.87 13.69
CA PRO A 448 -10.22 1.76 12.31
C PRO A 448 -8.87 1.06 12.22
N GLN A 449 -8.49 0.63 11.02
CA GLN A 449 -7.19 0.00 10.74
C GLN A 449 -6.83 -1.16 11.68
N SER A 450 -7.69 -2.16 11.75
CA SER A 450 -7.48 -3.37 12.55
C SER A 450 -7.93 -4.62 11.81
N SER A 451 -7.83 -5.77 12.46
CA SER A 451 -8.40 -7.01 11.97
C SER A 451 -9.36 -7.63 13.00
N SER A 452 -10.22 -8.53 12.55
CA SER A 452 -11.10 -9.29 13.45
C SER A 452 -10.36 -10.27 14.37
N HIS A 453 -9.06 -10.43 14.17
CA HIS A 453 -8.19 -11.22 15.07
C HIS A 453 -7.77 -10.43 16.30
N GLU A 454 -7.78 -9.10 16.20
CA GLU A 454 -7.48 -8.19 17.30
C GLU A 454 -8.68 -8.07 18.24
N THR A 455 -8.55 -7.29 19.31
CA THR A 455 -9.67 -6.98 20.22
C THR A 455 -10.50 -5.80 19.71
N PRO A 456 -11.78 -5.70 20.10
CA PRO A 456 -12.59 -4.53 19.82
C PRO A 456 -11.94 -3.25 20.37
N ALA A 457 -12.26 -2.11 19.75
CA ALA A 457 -11.79 -0.82 20.23
C ALA A 457 -12.31 -0.54 21.65
N PRO A 458 -11.49 0.06 22.55
CA PRO A 458 -11.91 0.44 23.88
C PRO A 458 -13.17 1.33 23.89
N ASP A 459 -13.95 1.30 24.95
CA ASP A 459 -15.24 2.04 25.03
C ASP A 459 -15.09 3.55 24.82
N SER A 460 -13.99 4.16 25.21
CA SER A 460 -13.68 5.57 24.93
C SER A 460 -13.61 5.87 23.44
N TYR A 461 -13.16 4.93 22.63
CA TYR A 461 -13.14 5.00 21.16
C TYR A 461 -14.48 4.61 20.55
N ALA A 462 -15.22 3.71 21.22
CA ALA A 462 -16.50 3.20 20.72
C ALA A 462 -17.57 4.29 20.60
N ALA A 463 -17.67 5.17 21.58
CA ALA A 463 -18.61 6.32 21.56
C ALA A 463 -18.29 7.28 20.39
N TYR A 464 -17.01 7.48 20.10
CA TYR A 464 -16.50 8.33 19.04
C TYR A 464 -16.85 7.78 17.63
N ASN A 465 -16.67 6.49 17.44
CA ASN A 465 -16.82 5.82 16.14
C ASN A 465 -18.28 5.43 15.81
N ARG A 466 -19.19 5.46 16.78
CA ARG A 466 -20.59 5.09 16.59
C ARG A 466 -21.45 6.18 15.92
N ASN A 467 -21.00 7.43 15.96
CA ASN A 467 -21.76 8.56 15.44
C ASN A 467 -21.61 8.70 13.93
N GLU A 468 -22.73 8.86 13.22
CA GLU A 468 -22.70 9.18 11.80
C GLU A 468 -22.34 10.65 11.56
N VAL A 469 -21.64 10.92 10.48
CA VAL A 469 -21.40 12.29 10.02
C VAL A 469 -22.74 12.92 9.65
N PRO A 470 -23.16 14.02 10.27
CA PRO A 470 -24.41 14.68 9.96
C PRO A 470 -24.54 15.03 8.49
N GLN A 471 -25.68 14.78 7.91
CA GLN A 471 -25.96 15.12 6.53
C GLN A 471 -26.78 16.42 6.44
N PRO A 472 -26.56 17.24 5.42
CA PRO A 472 -27.39 18.44 5.23
C PRO A 472 -28.82 18.04 4.91
N HIS A 473 -29.77 18.95 5.19
CA HIS A 473 -31.18 18.73 4.95
C HIS A 473 -31.43 18.29 3.51
N ILE A 474 -32.40 17.38 3.33
CA ILE A 474 -32.68 16.77 2.01
C ILE A 474 -33.07 17.82 0.96
N LEU A 475 -33.78 18.87 1.35
CA LEU A 475 -34.19 19.94 0.44
C LEU A 475 -32.97 20.70 -0.13
N LEU A 476 -31.97 21.00 0.70
CA LEU A 476 -30.73 21.62 0.21
C LEU A 476 -30.01 20.72 -0.79
N ARG A 477 -29.97 19.42 -0.54
CA ARG A 477 -29.35 18.46 -1.47
C ARG A 477 -30.13 18.37 -2.78
N LEU A 478 -31.47 18.36 -2.73
CA LEU A 478 -32.32 18.18 -3.92
C LEU A 478 -32.42 19.45 -4.75
N PHE A 479 -32.71 20.58 -4.12
CA PHE A 479 -33.03 21.83 -4.83
C PHE A 479 -31.80 22.70 -5.14
N LEU A 480 -30.73 22.58 -4.38
CA LEU A 480 -29.51 23.35 -4.63
C LEU A 480 -28.37 22.45 -5.05
N GLY A 481 -28.15 21.36 -4.37
CA GLY A 481 -27.00 20.48 -4.61
C GLY A 481 -27.08 19.73 -5.93
N LEU A 482 -28.21 19.09 -6.21
CA LEU A 482 -28.40 18.32 -7.44
C LEU A 482 -28.30 19.19 -8.71
N PRO A 483 -28.95 20.38 -8.78
CA PRO A 483 -28.78 21.27 -9.91
C PRO A 483 -27.33 21.72 -10.13
N ILE A 484 -26.61 22.10 -9.05
CA ILE A 484 -25.20 22.49 -9.14
C ILE A 484 -24.35 21.33 -9.67
N ILE A 485 -24.51 20.12 -9.14
CA ILE A 485 -23.75 18.93 -9.59
C ILE A 485 -24.05 18.64 -11.06
N THR A 486 -25.32 18.73 -11.46
CA THR A 486 -25.76 18.50 -12.84
C THR A 486 -25.17 19.55 -13.78
N LEU A 487 -25.21 20.81 -13.40
CA LEU A 487 -24.64 21.91 -14.20
C LEU A 487 -23.13 21.74 -14.37
N VAL A 488 -22.40 21.47 -13.28
CA VAL A 488 -20.95 21.20 -13.34
C VAL A 488 -20.65 20.00 -14.22
N PHE A 489 -21.47 18.95 -14.15
CA PHE A 489 -21.31 17.79 -15.01
C PHE A 489 -21.50 18.16 -16.49
N ILE A 490 -22.59 18.86 -16.84
CA ILE A 490 -22.87 19.31 -18.21
C ILE A 490 -21.70 20.16 -18.72
N ILE A 491 -21.31 21.21 -18.00
CA ILE A 491 -20.22 22.11 -18.42
C ILE A 491 -18.91 21.34 -18.56
N SER A 492 -18.60 20.41 -17.67
CA SER A 492 -17.39 19.61 -17.76
C SER A 492 -17.34 18.76 -19.02
N TYR A 493 -18.46 18.36 -19.57
CA TYR A 493 -18.54 17.57 -20.79
C TYR A 493 -18.71 18.41 -22.08
N VAL A 494 -18.83 19.74 -21.99
CA VAL A 494 -18.92 20.61 -23.20
C VAL A 494 -17.80 20.36 -24.21
N PRO A 495 -16.49 20.23 -23.82
CA PRO A 495 -15.46 19.93 -24.81
C PRO A 495 -15.68 18.61 -25.53
N TRP A 496 -16.22 17.61 -24.85
CA TRP A 496 -16.57 16.33 -25.48
C TRP A 496 -17.80 16.44 -26.38
N PHE A 497 -18.81 17.19 -25.99
CA PHE A 497 -19.95 17.49 -26.85
C PHE A 497 -19.52 18.25 -28.11
N ALA A 498 -18.58 19.20 -28.00
CA ALA A 498 -18.01 19.87 -29.15
C ALA A 498 -17.29 18.89 -30.10
N ALA A 499 -16.52 17.94 -29.56
CA ALA A 499 -15.89 16.91 -30.36
C ALA A 499 -16.89 15.96 -31.04
N LEU A 500 -18.01 15.64 -30.36
CA LEU A 500 -19.10 14.86 -30.95
C LEU A 500 -19.85 15.68 -32.02
N PHE A 501 -20.03 16.96 -31.78
CA PHE A 501 -20.62 17.86 -32.78
C PHE A 501 -19.77 17.85 -34.07
N LEU A 502 -18.45 18.01 -33.99
CA LEU A 502 -17.55 17.90 -35.14
C LEU A 502 -17.64 16.53 -35.82
N LEU A 503 -17.75 15.44 -35.02
CA LEU A 503 -17.95 14.09 -35.56
C LEU A 503 -19.23 13.98 -36.39
N LEU A 504 -20.35 14.52 -35.89
CA LEU A 504 -21.68 14.42 -36.52
C LEU A 504 -21.90 15.43 -37.66
N ALA A 505 -21.18 16.56 -37.66
CA ALA A 505 -21.26 17.56 -38.71
C ALA A 505 -20.56 17.14 -40.01
N GLN A 506 -19.78 16.07 -40.00
CA GLN A 506 -19.12 15.59 -41.22
C GLN A 506 -20.12 15.08 -42.25
N PRO A 507 -19.91 15.38 -43.54
CA PRO A 507 -20.78 14.87 -44.61
C PRO A 507 -20.84 13.34 -44.59
N PHE A 508 -21.97 12.82 -44.98
CA PHE A 508 -22.19 11.37 -45.02
C PHE A 508 -22.81 10.98 -46.37
N ASP A 509 -22.06 10.23 -47.17
CA ASP A 509 -22.44 9.86 -48.53
C ASP A 509 -22.99 8.43 -48.65
N PHE A 510 -23.18 7.72 -47.54
CA PHE A 510 -23.58 6.32 -47.53
C PHE A 510 -24.98 6.10 -46.98
N GLY A 511 -26.01 6.29 -47.81
CA GLY A 511 -27.37 5.79 -47.55
C GLY A 511 -28.02 6.17 -46.22
N ASN A 512 -29.19 5.64 -45.94
CA ASN A 512 -29.99 6.00 -44.80
C ASN A 512 -29.42 5.45 -43.49
N HIS A 513 -29.29 6.29 -42.46
CA HIS A 513 -28.93 5.89 -41.08
C HIS A 513 -30.04 5.17 -40.36
N ASP A 514 -31.25 5.09 -40.93
CA ASP A 514 -32.40 4.38 -40.43
C ASP A 514 -32.23 2.85 -40.39
N THR A 515 -31.17 2.35 -40.94
CA THR A 515 -30.84 0.93 -40.98
C THR A 515 -29.56 0.60 -40.16
N VAL A 516 -29.51 -0.59 -39.61
CA VAL A 516 -28.31 -1.10 -38.94
C VAL A 516 -27.11 -1.18 -39.90
N LYS A 517 -27.36 -1.51 -41.17
CA LYS A 517 -26.33 -1.50 -42.24
C LYS A 517 -25.72 -0.09 -42.42
N GLY A 518 -26.55 0.93 -42.50
CA GLY A 518 -26.09 2.32 -42.61
C GLY A 518 -25.29 2.79 -41.41
N VAL A 519 -25.73 2.46 -40.17
CA VAL A 519 -25.01 2.81 -38.96
C VAL A 519 -23.64 2.12 -38.89
N VAL A 520 -23.54 0.84 -39.27
CA VAL A 520 -22.27 0.10 -39.34
C VAL A 520 -21.33 0.72 -40.38
N ALA A 521 -21.80 1.04 -41.57
CA ALA A 521 -21.04 1.72 -42.58
C ALA A 521 -20.54 3.08 -42.09
N TRP A 522 -21.39 3.87 -41.48
CA TRP A 522 -21.07 5.19 -40.90
C TRP A 522 -19.93 5.12 -39.86
N PHE A 523 -19.98 4.17 -38.93
CA PHE A 523 -18.91 4.00 -37.94
C PHE A 523 -17.60 3.51 -38.54
N SER A 524 -17.61 2.83 -39.68
CA SER A 524 -16.42 2.27 -40.35
C SER A 524 -15.71 3.25 -41.29
N TYR A 525 -16.29 4.42 -41.55
CA TYR A 525 -15.72 5.43 -42.45
C TYR A 525 -14.47 6.09 -41.81
N SER A 526 -13.39 6.22 -42.59
CA SER A 526 -12.07 6.60 -42.04
C SER A 526 -12.07 7.93 -41.28
N HIS A 527 -12.75 8.95 -41.77
CA HIS A 527 -12.86 10.24 -41.10
C HIS A 527 -13.61 10.10 -39.74
N ARG A 528 -14.66 9.29 -39.71
CA ARG A 528 -15.43 9.03 -38.50
C ARG A 528 -14.59 8.34 -37.46
N ILE A 529 -13.73 7.40 -37.83
CA ILE A 529 -12.79 6.74 -36.95
C ILE A 529 -11.86 7.77 -36.34
N GLY A 530 -11.29 8.67 -37.13
CA GLY A 530 -10.43 9.75 -36.66
C GLY A 530 -11.12 10.65 -35.61
N TYR A 531 -12.31 11.15 -35.93
CA TYR A 531 -13.10 11.97 -35.00
C TYR A 531 -13.55 11.20 -33.76
N HIS A 532 -13.87 9.91 -33.90
CA HIS A 532 -14.21 9.07 -32.74
C HIS A 532 -13.01 8.90 -31.79
N VAL A 533 -11.81 8.67 -32.32
CA VAL A 533 -10.57 8.63 -31.51
C VAL A 533 -10.33 9.98 -30.86
N PHE A 534 -10.45 11.08 -31.62
CA PHE A 534 -10.34 12.43 -31.08
C PHE A 534 -11.32 12.72 -29.96
N ALA A 535 -12.60 12.42 -30.16
CA ALA A 535 -13.63 12.57 -29.13
C ALA A 535 -13.34 11.74 -27.86
N ARG A 536 -12.76 10.55 -28.02
CA ARG A 536 -12.28 9.71 -26.89
C ARG A 536 -11.15 10.39 -26.13
N ILE A 537 -10.16 10.94 -26.82
CA ILE A 537 -9.04 11.66 -26.19
C ILE A 537 -9.58 12.86 -25.43
N VAL A 538 -10.41 13.69 -26.07
CA VAL A 538 -11.05 14.86 -25.44
C VAL A 538 -11.81 14.46 -24.19
N ARG A 539 -12.63 13.41 -24.25
CA ARG A 539 -13.40 12.90 -23.13
C ARG A 539 -12.54 12.45 -21.95
N TRP A 540 -11.34 11.97 -22.19
CA TRP A 540 -10.47 11.48 -21.11
C TRP A 540 -9.65 12.59 -20.46
N ILE A 541 -9.36 13.65 -21.20
CA ILE A 541 -8.50 14.74 -20.72
C ILE A 541 -9.32 15.90 -20.15
N PHE A 542 -10.30 16.41 -20.90
CA PHE A 542 -10.94 17.69 -20.55
C PHE A 542 -11.96 17.57 -19.40
N PRO A 543 -12.92 16.64 -19.37
CA PRO A 543 -13.92 16.60 -18.31
C PRO A 543 -13.34 16.51 -16.89
N PRO A 544 -12.30 15.72 -16.60
CA PRO A 544 -11.67 15.73 -15.28
C PRO A 544 -11.05 17.07 -14.90
N LEU A 545 -10.42 17.77 -15.87
CA LEU A 545 -9.79 19.07 -15.61
C LEU A 545 -10.82 20.18 -15.43
N VAL A 546 -11.84 20.23 -16.29
CA VAL A 546 -12.92 21.22 -16.18
C VAL A 546 -13.70 21.02 -14.88
N ASN A 547 -14.03 19.77 -14.53
CA ASN A 547 -14.69 19.46 -13.25
C ASN A 547 -13.84 19.88 -12.05
N LEU A 548 -12.52 19.71 -12.12
CA LEU A 548 -11.61 20.15 -11.07
C LEU A 548 -11.67 21.69 -10.90
N VAL A 549 -11.54 22.42 -11.98
CA VAL A 549 -11.56 23.90 -11.96
C VAL A 549 -12.90 24.41 -11.47
N LEU A 550 -14.02 23.92 -12.01
CA LEU A 550 -15.37 24.32 -11.59
C LEU A 550 -15.64 23.93 -10.13
N GLY A 551 -15.25 22.71 -9.72
CA GLY A 551 -15.42 22.27 -8.35
C GLY A 551 -14.67 23.15 -7.35
N ILE A 552 -13.45 23.56 -7.66
CA ILE A 552 -12.66 24.50 -6.86
C ILE A 552 -13.34 25.89 -6.84
N ALA A 553 -13.77 26.41 -7.98
CA ALA A 553 -14.44 27.70 -8.06
C ALA A 553 -15.70 27.74 -7.19
N ILE A 554 -16.55 26.73 -7.31
CA ILE A 554 -17.79 26.60 -6.50
C ILE A 554 -17.44 26.50 -5.02
N LYS A 555 -16.46 25.67 -4.64
CA LYS A 555 -16.02 25.55 -3.25
C LYS A 555 -15.59 26.92 -2.68
N ARG A 556 -14.82 27.70 -3.44
CA ARG A 556 -14.39 29.04 -3.05
C ARG A 556 -15.55 30.05 -2.96
N MET A 557 -16.44 30.03 -3.93
CA MET A 557 -17.62 30.91 -3.93
C MET A 557 -18.57 30.64 -2.74
N MET A 558 -18.75 29.37 -2.37
CA MET A 558 -19.60 28.97 -1.24
C MET A 558 -18.95 29.22 0.12
N GLY A 559 -17.65 29.50 0.15
CA GLY A 559 -16.85 29.68 1.35
C GLY A 559 -16.27 28.38 1.90
N LEU A 560 -15.22 28.52 2.71
CA LEU A 560 -14.48 27.43 3.32
C LEU A 560 -15.03 27.08 4.70
N ASN A 561 -14.93 25.83 5.11
CA ASN A 561 -15.27 25.40 6.45
C ASN A 561 -14.23 25.85 7.47
N LYS A 562 -14.68 26.15 8.68
CA LYS A 562 -13.82 26.56 9.80
C LYS A 562 -13.81 25.46 10.85
N ALA A 563 -12.76 25.44 11.68
CA ALA A 563 -12.68 24.54 12.81
C ALA A 563 -13.85 24.75 13.77
N GLY A 564 -14.36 23.68 14.34
CA GLY A 564 -15.49 23.72 15.28
C GLY A 564 -16.21 22.38 15.44
N SER A 565 -17.18 22.35 16.37
CA SER A 565 -17.94 21.11 16.64
C SER A 565 -18.90 20.78 15.50
N MET A 566 -18.94 19.52 15.11
CA MET A 566 -19.87 19.03 14.09
C MET A 566 -21.33 19.07 14.56
N ARG A 567 -21.58 18.90 15.87
CA ARG A 567 -22.94 18.97 16.45
C ARG A 567 -23.57 20.36 16.28
N ASN A 568 -22.75 21.40 16.34
CA ASN A 568 -23.18 22.80 16.21
C ASN A 568 -22.99 23.33 14.78
N ALA A 569 -22.65 22.47 13.83
CA ALA A 569 -22.44 22.85 12.45
C ALA A 569 -23.76 23.34 11.80
N SER A 570 -23.70 24.50 11.17
CA SER A 570 -24.84 25.00 10.42
C SER A 570 -25.18 24.09 9.24
N GLN A 571 -26.45 24.07 8.82
CA GLN A 571 -26.87 23.32 7.64
C GLN A 571 -26.08 23.72 6.38
N TRP A 572 -25.63 24.98 6.33
CA TRP A 572 -24.78 25.47 5.25
C TRP A 572 -23.35 24.91 5.28
N ALA A 573 -22.76 24.74 6.46
CA ALA A 573 -21.45 24.10 6.60
C ALA A 573 -21.49 22.61 6.20
N LEU A 574 -22.55 21.90 6.64
CA LEU A 574 -22.76 20.50 6.24
C LEU A 574 -23.00 20.37 4.74
N PHE A 575 -23.73 21.31 4.14
CA PHE A 575 -23.99 21.33 2.71
C PHE A 575 -22.71 21.58 1.91
N ARG A 576 -21.90 22.55 2.31
CA ARG A 576 -20.57 22.81 1.67
C ARG A 576 -19.68 21.56 1.69
N ARG A 577 -19.58 20.92 2.84
CA ARG A 577 -18.83 19.67 2.99
C ARG A 577 -19.35 18.58 2.05
N TRP A 578 -20.67 18.34 2.09
CA TRP A 578 -21.31 17.35 1.24
C TRP A 578 -21.08 17.64 -0.25
N LEU A 579 -21.32 18.88 -0.69
CA LEU A 579 -21.17 19.28 -2.09
C LEU A 579 -19.72 19.18 -2.56
N SER A 580 -18.76 19.62 -1.73
CA SER A 580 -17.32 19.45 -1.99
C SER A 580 -16.97 17.98 -2.18
N GLY A 581 -17.45 17.09 -1.32
CA GLY A 581 -17.26 15.64 -1.45
C GLY A 581 -17.85 15.04 -2.73
N GLN A 582 -18.95 15.63 -3.28
CA GLN A 582 -19.52 15.19 -4.56
C GLN A 582 -18.72 15.72 -5.76
N LEU A 583 -18.33 16.99 -5.75
CA LEU A 583 -17.63 17.64 -6.87
C LEU A 583 -16.15 17.28 -6.94
N LEU A 584 -15.47 17.22 -5.79
CA LEU A 584 -14.04 17.00 -5.64
C LEU A 584 -13.72 15.69 -4.91
N SER A 585 -14.51 14.65 -5.18
CA SER A 585 -14.27 13.33 -4.59
C SER A 585 -12.87 12.81 -4.95
N GLN A 586 -12.28 11.96 -4.09
CA GLN A 586 -10.98 11.34 -4.30
C GLN A 586 -10.86 10.68 -5.69
N TYR A 587 -11.94 10.05 -6.17
CA TYR A 587 -11.95 9.45 -7.49
C TYR A 587 -11.78 10.49 -8.61
N ARG A 588 -12.49 11.63 -8.54
CA ARG A 588 -12.39 12.72 -9.54
C ARG A 588 -11.04 13.42 -9.48
N LEU A 589 -10.52 13.67 -8.27
CA LEU A 589 -9.18 14.23 -8.07
C LEU A 589 -8.11 13.32 -8.67
N ARG A 590 -8.18 12.01 -8.45
CA ARG A 590 -7.25 11.04 -9.05
C ARG A 590 -7.28 11.10 -10.58
N GLN A 591 -8.44 11.24 -11.19
CA GLN A 591 -8.53 11.36 -12.66
C GLN A 591 -7.81 12.61 -13.17
N ALA A 592 -7.97 13.74 -12.51
CA ALA A 592 -7.27 14.98 -12.86
C ALA A 592 -5.76 14.87 -12.63
N PHE A 593 -5.33 14.33 -11.49
CA PHE A 593 -3.90 14.15 -11.19
C PHE A 593 -3.19 13.15 -12.10
N GLN A 594 -3.91 12.18 -12.68
CA GLN A 594 -3.34 11.33 -13.71
C GLN A 594 -2.87 12.12 -14.94
N ILE A 595 -3.45 13.28 -15.20
CA ILE A 595 -3.10 14.16 -16.31
C ILE A 595 -2.05 15.18 -15.85
N LEU A 596 -2.25 15.79 -14.68
CA LEU A 596 -1.42 16.85 -14.13
C LEU A 596 -0.09 16.38 -13.49
N GLY A 597 0.07 15.08 -13.28
CA GLY A 597 1.20 14.52 -12.51
C GLY A 597 0.87 14.36 -11.03
N THR A 598 1.05 13.15 -10.52
CA THR A 598 0.56 12.76 -9.18
C THR A 598 1.51 13.14 -8.05
N HIS A 599 2.81 13.20 -8.31
CA HIS A 599 3.84 13.35 -7.27
C HIS A 599 4.34 14.78 -7.08
N TYR A 600 3.94 15.71 -7.94
CA TYR A 600 4.60 16.98 -8.14
C TYR A 600 3.78 18.19 -7.68
N GLU A 601 4.34 19.38 -7.88
CA GLU A 601 3.83 20.66 -7.40
C GLU A 601 2.40 21.00 -7.84
N MET A 602 1.91 20.49 -8.99
CA MET A 602 0.51 20.72 -9.39
C MET A 602 -0.49 20.18 -8.37
N THR A 603 -0.15 19.09 -7.67
CA THR A 603 -0.99 18.60 -6.57
C THR A 603 -1.03 19.63 -5.43
N SER A 604 0.11 20.22 -5.06
CA SER A 604 0.18 21.30 -4.08
C SER A 604 -0.65 22.52 -4.49
N ILE A 605 -0.55 22.93 -5.76
CA ILE A 605 -1.32 24.06 -6.33
C ILE A 605 -2.83 23.79 -6.21
N VAL A 606 -3.27 22.58 -6.56
CA VAL A 606 -4.69 22.19 -6.46
C VAL A 606 -5.17 22.23 -5.01
N PHE A 607 -4.40 21.68 -4.06
CA PHE A 607 -4.75 21.71 -2.64
C PHE A 607 -4.78 23.14 -2.07
N ARG A 608 -3.82 24.00 -2.44
CA ARG A 608 -3.86 25.44 -2.10
C ARG A 608 -5.09 26.13 -2.69
N ALA A 609 -5.44 25.81 -3.93
CA ALA A 609 -6.66 26.32 -4.56
C ALA A 609 -7.92 25.84 -3.83
N MET A 610 -7.95 24.63 -3.28
CA MET A 610 -9.06 24.12 -2.45
C MET A 610 -9.09 24.74 -1.02
N GLY A 611 -8.07 25.49 -0.62
CA GLY A 611 -8.03 26.19 0.66
C GLY A 611 -6.97 25.68 1.66
N ALA A 612 -6.25 24.61 1.34
CA ALA A 612 -5.20 24.09 2.20
C ALA A 612 -3.98 25.04 2.29
N LYS A 613 -3.27 25.02 3.40
CA LYS A 613 -1.97 25.67 3.56
C LYS A 613 -0.88 24.64 3.26
N ILE A 614 -0.25 24.72 2.11
CA ILE A 614 0.75 23.76 1.67
C ILE A 614 2.08 24.46 1.44
N GLY A 615 3.14 23.95 2.05
CA GLY A 615 4.51 24.40 1.90
C GLY A 615 5.12 24.09 0.53
N LYS A 616 6.43 24.27 0.42
CA LYS A 616 7.21 24.04 -0.81
C LYS A 616 7.74 22.58 -0.81
N ARG A 617 8.00 22.06 -2.00
CA ARG A 617 8.70 20.78 -2.20
C ARG A 617 8.03 19.57 -1.53
N VAL A 618 6.70 19.54 -1.51
CA VAL A 618 5.94 18.41 -0.95
C VAL A 618 5.86 17.26 -1.97
N TYR A 619 6.21 16.06 -1.53
CA TYR A 619 6.06 14.83 -2.32
C TYR A 619 4.70 14.19 -2.07
N TRP A 620 3.89 14.07 -3.13
CA TRP A 620 2.54 13.52 -3.06
C TRP A 620 2.48 12.05 -3.50
N PRO A 621 1.59 11.22 -2.94
CA PRO A 621 1.46 9.83 -3.33
C PRO A 621 0.75 9.67 -4.68
N GLY A 622 1.17 8.69 -5.46
CA GLY A 622 0.54 8.37 -6.74
C GLY A 622 -0.94 7.96 -6.65
N SER A 623 -1.37 7.48 -5.49
CA SER A 623 -2.78 7.15 -5.19
C SER A 623 -3.65 8.38 -4.86
N GLY A 624 -3.04 9.53 -4.60
CA GLY A 624 -3.68 10.71 -4.01
C GLY A 624 -3.91 10.56 -2.51
N ILE A 625 -4.30 11.65 -1.87
CA ILE A 625 -4.70 11.69 -0.45
C ILE A 625 -6.21 11.87 -0.39
N ASP A 626 -6.86 11.18 0.55
CA ASP A 626 -8.25 11.46 0.92
C ASP A 626 -8.24 12.49 2.05
N CYS A 627 -8.85 13.65 1.78
CA CYS A 627 -8.96 14.75 2.73
C CYS A 627 -10.33 15.42 2.52
N PRO A 628 -11.30 15.19 3.43
CA PRO A 628 -12.67 15.66 3.25
C PRO A 628 -12.80 17.19 3.17
N ASP A 629 -12.10 17.91 4.05
CA ASP A 629 -12.10 19.36 4.11
C ASP A 629 -10.65 19.88 4.02
N PRO A 630 -10.11 20.02 2.78
CA PRO A 630 -8.70 20.37 2.57
C PRO A 630 -8.29 21.72 3.16
N GLU A 631 -9.24 22.64 3.35
CA GLU A 631 -9.00 23.96 3.99
C GLU A 631 -8.50 23.87 5.44
N LEU A 632 -8.68 22.72 6.08
CA LEU A 632 -8.19 22.45 7.44
C LEU A 632 -6.86 21.68 7.42
N LEU A 633 -6.24 21.51 6.26
CA LEU A 633 -4.96 20.83 6.11
C LEU A 633 -3.83 21.86 6.05
N GLU A 634 -2.86 21.74 6.97
CA GLU A 634 -1.64 22.55 7.02
C GLU A 634 -0.42 21.64 6.86
N VAL A 635 0.35 21.82 5.81
CA VAL A 635 1.52 21.01 5.47
C VAL A 635 2.73 21.92 5.30
N GLY A 636 3.80 21.65 6.03
CA GLY A 636 5.07 22.36 5.94
C GLY A 636 5.87 22.00 4.68
N ASP A 637 7.07 22.58 4.60
CA ASP A 637 8.00 22.33 3.50
C ASP A 637 8.58 20.91 3.61
N ASP A 638 8.98 20.34 2.47
CA ASP A 638 9.73 19.07 2.38
C ASP A 638 9.01 17.84 2.98
N VAL A 639 7.70 17.87 3.11
CA VAL A 639 6.90 16.76 3.61
C VAL A 639 6.76 15.67 2.54
N VAL A 640 6.88 14.42 2.96
CA VAL A 640 6.73 13.23 2.10
C VAL A 640 5.49 12.45 2.48
N PHE A 641 4.58 12.27 1.51
CA PHE A 641 3.42 11.40 1.68
C PHE A 641 3.59 10.06 0.95
N GLY A 642 3.34 8.97 1.67
CA GLY A 642 3.24 7.63 1.11
C GLY A 642 1.86 7.32 0.53
N SER A 643 1.74 6.18 -0.12
CA SER A 643 0.50 5.77 -0.81
C SER A 643 -0.63 5.45 0.16
N ARG A 644 -1.87 5.71 -0.24
CA ARG A 644 -3.10 5.34 0.50
C ARG A 644 -3.20 5.94 1.90
N SER A 645 -2.49 7.03 2.14
CA SER A 645 -2.65 7.82 3.37
C SER A 645 -3.98 8.56 3.35
N GLU A 646 -4.60 8.67 4.51
CA GLU A 646 -5.82 9.46 4.72
C GLU A 646 -5.58 10.55 5.75
N VAL A 647 -6.04 11.73 5.43
CA VAL A 647 -5.99 12.87 6.35
C VAL A 647 -7.43 13.29 6.63
N ILE A 648 -7.94 12.84 7.76
CA ILE A 648 -9.33 13.09 8.15
C ILE A 648 -9.35 14.43 8.92
N THR A 649 -9.73 15.49 8.24
CA THR A 649 -9.86 16.84 8.84
C THR A 649 -11.24 17.09 9.44
N SER A 650 -12.21 16.23 9.13
CA SER A 650 -13.57 16.31 9.68
C SER A 650 -14.19 14.94 9.82
N ASP A 651 -14.89 14.72 10.92
CA ASP A 651 -15.61 13.49 11.22
C ASP A 651 -16.99 13.75 11.83
N SER A 652 -17.55 12.77 12.54
CA SER A 652 -18.86 12.90 13.19
C SER A 652 -18.89 13.89 14.38
N ILE A 653 -17.72 14.29 14.89
CA ILE A 653 -17.59 15.09 16.12
C ILE A 653 -17.23 16.54 15.79
N SER A 654 -16.25 16.74 14.92
CA SER A 654 -15.71 18.09 14.68
C SER A 654 -15.06 18.26 13.31
N PHE A 655 -14.83 19.53 13.00
CA PHE A 655 -13.91 20.04 11.99
C PHE A 655 -12.66 20.51 12.71
N ASP A 656 -11.51 19.82 12.59
CA ASP A 656 -10.28 20.21 13.25
C ASP A 656 -9.10 20.20 12.29
N PRO A 657 -8.18 21.17 12.39
CA PRO A 657 -7.02 21.24 11.51
C PRO A 657 -6.06 20.09 11.78
N VAL A 658 -5.54 19.49 10.70
CA VAL A 658 -4.41 18.58 10.75
C VAL A 658 -3.16 19.33 10.31
N ARG A 659 -2.15 19.35 11.18
CA ARG A 659 -0.88 20.04 10.95
C ARG A 659 0.24 19.05 10.78
N ILE A 660 1.04 19.24 9.74
CA ILE A 660 2.19 18.40 9.43
C ILE A 660 3.37 19.34 9.20
N GLU A 661 4.32 19.29 10.13
CA GLU A 661 5.46 20.21 10.14
C GLU A 661 6.52 19.84 9.10
N ARG A 662 7.49 20.75 8.91
CA ARG A 662 8.56 20.63 7.91
C ARG A 662 9.31 19.31 8.01
N GLY A 663 9.56 18.67 6.85
CA GLY A 663 10.37 17.45 6.71
C GLY A 663 9.74 16.20 7.30
N ALA A 664 8.49 16.26 7.77
CA ALA A 664 7.79 15.10 8.28
C ALA A 664 7.50 14.09 7.16
N MET A 665 7.43 12.82 7.53
CA MET A 665 7.08 11.73 6.63
C MET A 665 5.78 11.07 7.09
N VAL A 666 4.80 11.03 6.21
CA VAL A 666 3.55 10.28 6.37
C VAL A 666 3.60 9.09 5.42
N ALA A 667 3.97 7.92 5.93
CA ALA A 667 4.21 6.74 5.12
C ALA A 667 2.90 6.12 4.55
N ASP A 668 3.00 4.93 3.96
CA ASP A 668 1.86 4.24 3.35
C ASP A 668 0.79 3.82 4.37
N ARG A 669 -0.48 3.95 4.02
CA ARG A 669 -1.65 3.59 4.85
C ARG A 669 -1.74 4.31 6.21
N VAL A 670 -1.12 5.45 6.35
CA VAL A 670 -1.25 6.26 7.56
C VAL A 670 -2.63 6.92 7.58
N THR A 671 -3.28 6.92 8.74
CA THR A 671 -4.52 7.66 8.96
C THR A 671 -4.29 8.72 10.03
N LEU A 672 -4.41 9.98 9.65
CA LEU A 672 -4.36 11.11 10.58
C LEU A 672 -5.79 11.55 10.91
N LEU A 673 -6.13 11.54 12.20
CA LEU A 673 -7.45 11.92 12.72
C LEU A 673 -7.52 13.44 12.96
N PRO A 674 -8.74 14.00 13.09
CA PRO A 674 -8.92 15.44 13.28
C PRO A 674 -8.13 15.98 14.48
N GLY A 675 -7.54 17.16 14.31
CA GLY A 675 -6.75 17.85 15.35
C GLY A 675 -5.32 17.34 15.51
N THR A 676 -4.87 16.37 14.70
CA THR A 676 -3.51 15.82 14.79
C THR A 676 -2.46 16.84 14.40
N SER A 677 -1.39 16.92 15.21
CA SER A 677 -0.17 17.68 14.94
C SER A 677 1.03 16.74 14.85
N VAL A 678 1.67 16.70 13.68
CA VAL A 678 2.88 15.90 13.41
C VAL A 678 4.07 16.85 13.40
N GLY A 679 5.03 16.67 14.31
CA GLY A 679 6.19 17.52 14.49
C GLY A 679 7.19 17.48 13.35
N ARG A 680 8.22 18.34 13.44
CA ARG A 680 9.28 18.45 12.44
C ARG A 680 10.05 17.13 12.32
N ARG A 681 10.28 16.71 11.06
CA ARG A 681 11.02 15.48 10.77
C ARG A 681 10.45 14.22 11.47
N CYS A 682 9.24 14.30 12.01
CA CYS A 682 8.54 13.15 12.57
C CYS A 682 8.20 12.16 11.47
N VAL A 683 8.29 10.86 11.77
CA VAL A 683 7.96 9.78 10.84
C VAL A 683 6.71 9.05 11.35
N MET A 684 5.60 9.28 10.67
CA MET A 684 4.42 8.42 10.78
C MET A 684 4.60 7.25 9.81
N GLY A 685 5.11 6.15 10.32
CA GLY A 685 5.44 4.94 9.54
C GLY A 685 4.22 4.19 9.02
N SER A 686 4.46 3.12 8.28
CA SER A 686 3.38 2.36 7.61
C SER A 686 2.26 1.95 8.56
N GLY A 687 1.02 2.28 8.17
CA GLY A 687 -0.19 1.95 8.92
C GLY A 687 -0.37 2.69 10.25
N ALA A 688 0.42 3.73 10.50
CA ALA A 688 0.26 4.52 11.72
C ALA A 688 -1.12 5.18 11.79
N LEU A 689 -1.80 4.98 12.92
CA LEU A 689 -3.08 5.61 13.23
C LEU A 689 -2.87 6.66 14.31
N SER A 690 -3.11 7.93 14.00
CA SER A 690 -2.99 8.98 15.01
C SER A 690 -4.15 8.95 15.99
N ARG A 691 -3.92 9.47 17.21
CA ARG A 691 -5.02 9.86 18.10
C ARG A 691 -5.68 11.14 17.58
N ARG A 692 -6.96 11.29 17.93
CA ARG A 692 -7.63 12.59 17.80
C ARG A 692 -6.96 13.62 18.70
N ASN A 693 -6.72 14.84 18.17
CA ASN A 693 -5.97 15.91 18.85
C ASN A 693 -4.58 15.46 19.35
N GLY A 694 -4.03 14.39 18.76
CA GLY A 694 -2.72 13.86 19.13
C GLY A 694 -1.58 14.76 18.66
N THR A 695 -0.58 14.97 19.51
CA THR A 695 0.65 15.67 19.17
C THR A 695 1.80 14.66 19.14
N TYR A 696 2.50 14.62 18.01
CA TYR A 696 3.65 13.76 17.78
C TYR A 696 4.90 14.62 17.72
N GLU A 697 5.84 14.32 18.60
CA GLU A 697 7.02 15.15 18.82
C GLU A 697 7.95 15.20 17.60
N ASP A 698 8.80 16.23 17.59
CA ASP A 698 9.83 16.39 16.57
C ASP A 698 10.76 15.16 16.53
N ARG A 699 11.11 14.71 15.33
CA ARG A 699 12.01 13.57 15.06
C ARG A 699 11.54 12.23 15.66
N SER A 700 10.34 12.14 16.20
CA SER A 700 9.79 10.87 16.69
C SER A 700 9.40 9.94 15.54
N VAL A 701 9.46 8.63 15.81
CA VAL A 701 9.10 7.58 14.83
C VAL A 701 7.94 6.77 15.40
N TRP A 702 6.87 6.67 14.63
CA TRP A 702 5.63 5.98 14.98
C TRP A 702 5.24 5.02 13.88
N MET A 703 4.72 3.85 14.20
CA MET A 703 4.34 2.85 13.19
C MET A 703 3.14 2.02 13.64
N GLY A 704 2.35 1.59 12.68
CA GLY A 704 1.26 0.65 12.90
C GLY A 704 0.09 1.19 13.71
N SER A 705 -0.73 0.26 14.19
CA SER A 705 -1.86 0.57 15.07
C SER A 705 -2.04 -0.56 16.08
N LYS A 706 -1.89 -0.26 17.37
CA LYS A 706 -2.13 -1.17 18.46
C LYS A 706 -3.14 -0.51 19.39
N ASN A 707 -4.23 -1.20 19.69
CA ASN A 707 -5.33 -0.63 20.51
C ASN A 707 -5.84 0.73 19.99
N GLY A 708 -5.88 0.91 18.67
CA GLY A 708 -6.39 2.13 18.06
C GLY A 708 -5.42 3.30 18.01
N GLU A 709 -4.13 3.08 18.22
CA GLU A 709 -3.10 4.12 18.19
C GLU A 709 -1.77 3.62 17.62
N ALA A 710 -1.02 4.52 17.00
CA ALA A 710 0.34 4.23 16.53
C ALA A 710 1.29 3.88 17.67
N VAL A 711 2.18 2.92 17.41
CA VAL A 711 3.21 2.48 18.36
C VAL A 711 4.45 3.34 18.18
N SER A 712 5.01 3.84 19.27
CA SER A 712 6.26 4.61 19.27
C SER A 712 7.47 3.69 19.06
N PHE A 713 8.36 4.12 18.17
CA PHE A 713 9.68 3.53 17.93
C PHE A 713 10.82 4.47 18.39
N GLY A 714 10.52 5.38 19.34
CA GLY A 714 11.49 6.31 19.90
C GLY A 714 11.74 7.55 19.02
N LYS A 715 12.83 8.24 19.30
CA LYS A 715 13.28 9.42 18.55
C LYS A 715 14.47 9.04 17.66
N SER A 716 14.44 9.45 16.40
CA SER A 716 15.62 9.38 15.52
C SER A 716 16.68 10.34 16.06
N GLN A 717 17.76 9.81 16.62
CA GLN A 717 18.89 10.63 17.00
C GLN A 717 19.58 11.14 15.72
N PRO A 718 19.98 12.42 15.64
CA PRO A 718 20.86 12.88 14.57
C PRO A 718 22.19 12.16 14.70
N ALA A 719 22.77 11.72 13.57
CA ALA A 719 24.16 11.32 13.59
C ALA A 719 25.04 12.50 14.08
N PRO A 720 26.14 12.27 14.79
CA PRO A 720 26.97 13.34 15.36
C PRO A 720 27.43 14.40 14.33
N ASP A 721 27.49 14.00 13.05
CA ASP A 721 27.91 14.86 11.92
C ASP A 721 26.73 15.40 11.09
N GLU A 722 25.46 15.09 11.41
CA GLU A 722 24.31 15.72 10.79
C GLU A 722 24.14 17.15 11.34
N GLN A 723 24.98 18.08 10.87
CA GLN A 723 24.58 19.47 10.76
C GLN A 723 23.19 19.50 10.16
N GLU A 724 22.30 20.37 10.64
CA GLU A 724 20.95 20.56 10.11
C GLU A 724 21.04 20.76 8.59
N ASP A 725 21.12 19.67 7.84
CA ASP A 725 21.22 19.72 6.41
C ASP A 725 19.84 20.04 5.85
N ASP A 726 19.56 21.32 5.74
CA ASP A 726 18.39 21.87 5.06
C ASP A 726 18.29 21.46 3.59
N THR A 727 19.28 20.70 3.11
CA THR A 727 19.40 20.28 1.71
C THR A 727 18.70 18.96 1.39
N ILE A 728 18.24 18.19 2.41
CA ILE A 728 17.52 16.92 2.18
C ILE A 728 16.08 17.22 1.78
N THR A 729 15.82 17.28 0.49
CA THR A 729 14.48 17.45 -0.08
C THR A 729 13.95 16.15 -0.65
N PRO A 730 12.62 15.97 -0.77
CA PRO A 730 12.03 14.76 -1.33
C PRO A 730 12.49 14.38 -2.75
N PHE A 731 12.90 15.39 -3.54
CA PHE A 731 13.34 15.23 -4.93
C PHE A 731 14.84 15.48 -5.11
N GLY A 732 15.61 15.63 -4.03
CA GLY A 732 17.02 15.99 -4.09
C GLY A 732 17.28 17.43 -4.61
N ARG A 733 18.53 17.88 -4.51
CA ARG A 733 18.97 19.19 -5.01
C ARG A 733 18.99 19.21 -6.54
N ALA A 734 19.42 18.13 -7.16
CA ALA A 734 19.51 18.00 -8.61
C ALA A 734 18.19 18.30 -9.32
N TYR A 735 17.06 17.89 -8.76
CA TYR A 735 15.74 18.16 -9.34
C TYR A 735 15.42 19.66 -9.36
N TYR A 736 15.69 20.39 -8.29
CA TYR A 736 15.36 21.82 -8.17
C TYR A 736 16.42 22.71 -8.82
N GLU A 737 17.70 22.41 -8.65
CA GLU A 737 18.82 23.18 -9.19
C GLU A 737 19.21 22.75 -10.61
N ARG A 738 18.76 21.56 -11.04
CA ARG A 738 19.07 20.93 -12.33
C ARG A 738 20.56 20.70 -12.56
N LYS A 739 21.31 20.53 -11.49
CA LYS A 739 22.76 20.25 -11.50
C LYS A 739 23.00 18.78 -11.18
N ALA A 740 22.94 17.90 -12.17
CA ALA A 740 23.25 16.47 -12.04
C ALA A 740 24.04 15.97 -13.25
N ASN A 741 24.68 14.81 -13.09
CA ASN A 741 25.43 14.16 -14.16
C ASN A 741 24.53 13.48 -15.20
N TYR A 742 23.22 13.72 -15.14
CA TYR A 742 22.22 13.20 -16.05
C TYR A 742 21.18 14.29 -16.35
N PHE A 743 20.41 14.10 -17.43
CA PHE A 743 19.36 15.02 -17.78
C PHE A 743 18.19 14.93 -16.79
N VAL A 744 17.99 15.97 -16.02
CA VAL A 744 16.84 16.11 -15.11
C VAL A 744 15.68 16.76 -15.89
N MET A 745 14.60 16.01 -16.06
CA MET A 745 13.43 16.47 -16.81
C MET A 745 12.79 17.70 -16.15
N PRO A 746 12.61 18.80 -16.92
CA PRO A 746 11.86 19.94 -16.43
C PRO A 746 10.40 19.57 -16.20
N TYR A 747 9.75 20.26 -15.27
CA TYR A 747 8.38 19.93 -14.89
C TYR A 747 7.37 20.00 -16.06
N ILE A 748 7.55 20.94 -16.97
CA ILE A 748 6.72 21.08 -18.18
C ILE A 748 6.81 19.81 -19.04
N LEU A 749 8.01 19.25 -19.20
CA LEU A 749 8.20 18.00 -19.96
C LEU A 749 7.53 16.82 -19.25
N ILE A 750 7.63 16.73 -17.92
CA ILE A 750 6.93 15.71 -17.13
C ILE A 750 5.41 15.81 -17.36
N LEU A 751 4.85 17.02 -17.29
CA LEU A 751 3.44 17.28 -17.53
C LEU A 751 3.02 16.86 -18.96
N ALA A 752 3.82 17.23 -19.96
CA ALA A 752 3.57 16.86 -21.35
C ALA A 752 3.58 15.33 -21.55
N ILE A 753 4.54 14.64 -20.94
CA ILE A 753 4.61 13.16 -20.99
C ILE A 753 3.38 12.52 -20.35
N HIS A 754 2.92 13.05 -19.21
CA HIS A 754 1.71 12.56 -18.56
C HIS A 754 0.46 12.73 -19.42
N ALA A 755 0.26 13.93 -19.99
CA ALA A 755 -0.87 14.23 -20.86
C ALA A 755 -0.82 13.38 -22.15
N LEU A 756 0.36 13.29 -22.79
CA LEU A 756 0.57 12.48 -24.00
C LEU A 756 0.30 10.99 -23.72
N THR A 757 0.81 10.44 -22.62
CA THR A 757 0.57 9.04 -22.23
C THR A 757 -0.92 8.77 -22.07
N MET A 758 -1.67 9.71 -21.48
CA MET A 758 -3.12 9.58 -21.33
C MET A 758 -3.85 9.68 -22.66
N ALA A 759 -3.42 10.56 -23.57
CA ALA A 759 -3.98 10.69 -24.91
C ALA A 759 -3.74 9.43 -25.75
N VAL A 760 -2.50 8.92 -25.74
CA VAL A 760 -2.14 7.67 -26.44
C VAL A 760 -2.92 6.48 -25.87
N ALA A 761 -3.05 6.37 -24.56
CA ALA A 761 -3.85 5.31 -23.96
C ALA A 761 -5.33 5.41 -24.36
N ALA A 762 -5.89 6.63 -24.45
CA ALA A 762 -7.26 6.84 -24.90
C ALA A 762 -7.46 6.42 -26.36
N ALA A 763 -6.54 6.83 -27.24
CA ALA A 763 -6.53 6.45 -28.64
C ALA A 763 -6.41 4.93 -28.82
N TYR A 764 -5.44 4.32 -28.15
CA TYR A 764 -5.20 2.88 -28.21
C TYR A 764 -6.46 2.09 -27.86
N TRP A 765 -7.10 2.37 -26.72
CA TRP A 765 -8.31 1.64 -26.32
C TRP A 765 -9.57 2.00 -27.12
N ALA A 766 -9.57 3.10 -27.87
CA ALA A 766 -10.61 3.39 -28.86
C ALA A 766 -10.50 2.48 -30.09
N CYS A 767 -9.29 2.08 -30.46
CA CYS A 767 -9.06 1.22 -31.64
C CYS A 767 -9.76 -0.14 -31.54
N GLY A 768 -10.04 -0.66 -30.34
CA GLY A 768 -10.71 -1.96 -30.19
C GLY A 768 -12.08 -2.01 -30.87
N PHE A 769 -12.94 -1.03 -30.64
CA PHE A 769 -14.22 -0.91 -31.31
C PHE A 769 -14.03 -0.57 -32.81
N ASN A 770 -13.20 0.41 -33.09
CA ASN A 770 -13.03 0.91 -34.48
C ASN A 770 -12.52 -0.20 -35.41
N THR A 771 -11.53 -1.00 -34.99
CA THR A 771 -11.05 -2.15 -35.76
C THR A 771 -12.16 -3.17 -36.00
N SER A 772 -12.92 -3.50 -34.96
CA SER A 772 -14.00 -4.47 -35.07
C SER A 772 -15.10 -4.02 -36.02
N ILE A 773 -15.53 -2.75 -35.96
CA ILE A 773 -16.60 -2.24 -36.83
C ILE A 773 -16.15 -2.17 -38.31
N VAL A 774 -14.89 -1.83 -38.55
CA VAL A 774 -14.31 -1.87 -39.92
C VAL A 774 -14.32 -3.29 -40.45
N ILE A 775 -13.96 -4.28 -39.64
CA ILE A 775 -13.98 -5.69 -40.07
C ILE A 775 -15.43 -6.12 -40.37
N VAL A 776 -16.40 -5.79 -39.50
CA VAL A 776 -17.83 -6.07 -39.71
C VAL A 776 -18.29 -5.49 -41.05
N ASN A 777 -17.97 -4.21 -41.29
CA ASN A 777 -18.37 -3.56 -42.52
C ASN A 777 -17.71 -4.19 -43.77
N ARG A 778 -16.43 -4.56 -43.71
CA ARG A 778 -15.76 -5.26 -44.81
C ARG A 778 -16.32 -6.64 -45.11
N ILE A 779 -16.67 -7.40 -44.07
CA ILE A 779 -17.34 -8.70 -44.19
C ILE A 779 -18.69 -8.48 -44.87
N ARG A 780 -19.46 -7.50 -44.42
CA ARG A 780 -20.75 -7.14 -44.99
C ARG A 780 -20.63 -6.81 -46.50
N THR A 781 -19.74 -5.89 -46.85
CA THR A 781 -19.60 -5.44 -48.24
C THR A 781 -19.04 -6.49 -49.20
N ARG A 782 -18.18 -7.39 -48.68
CA ARG A 782 -17.58 -8.45 -49.52
C ARG A 782 -18.52 -9.63 -49.76
N TRP A 783 -19.42 -9.89 -48.80
CA TRP A 783 -20.34 -11.02 -48.82
C TRP A 783 -21.79 -10.56 -48.72
N GLU A 784 -22.13 -9.52 -49.47
CA GLU A 784 -23.44 -8.86 -49.32
C GLU A 784 -24.58 -9.84 -49.59
N ASP A 785 -24.47 -10.69 -50.61
CA ASP A 785 -25.44 -11.70 -50.96
C ASP A 785 -25.61 -12.81 -49.92
N HIS A 786 -24.57 -13.11 -49.13
CA HIS A 786 -24.61 -14.18 -48.15
C HIS A 786 -24.77 -13.64 -46.70
N SER A 787 -24.58 -12.35 -46.48
CA SER A 787 -24.68 -11.73 -45.15
C SER A 787 -25.93 -10.87 -44.94
N SER A 788 -26.76 -10.70 -45.98
CA SER A 788 -27.96 -9.89 -45.91
C SER A 788 -28.86 -10.28 -44.75
N PHE A 789 -29.04 -11.58 -44.52
CA PHE A 789 -29.85 -12.11 -43.45
C PHE A 789 -29.39 -11.66 -42.04
N LEU A 790 -28.10 -11.31 -41.81
CA LEU A 790 -27.57 -10.84 -40.54
C LEU A 790 -27.97 -9.42 -40.24
N PHE A 791 -28.19 -8.61 -41.28
CA PHE A 791 -28.42 -7.16 -41.17
C PHE A 791 -29.81 -6.72 -41.63
N ASP A 792 -30.61 -7.64 -42.22
CA ASP A 792 -31.99 -7.37 -42.64
C ASP A 792 -32.94 -7.28 -41.42
N ASP A 793 -34.14 -6.77 -41.63
CA ASP A 793 -35.12 -6.43 -40.60
C ASP A 793 -35.84 -7.65 -40.04
N HIS A 794 -35.12 -8.55 -39.39
CA HIS A 794 -35.62 -9.69 -38.64
C HIS A 794 -35.49 -9.50 -37.15
N TRP A 795 -36.39 -10.12 -36.39
CA TRP A 795 -36.41 -10.04 -34.92
C TRP A 795 -35.11 -10.56 -34.25
N TYR A 796 -34.37 -11.48 -34.88
CA TYR A 796 -33.12 -12.05 -34.38
C TYR A 796 -31.88 -11.21 -34.73
N ARG A 797 -31.98 -10.20 -35.59
CA ARG A 797 -30.87 -9.31 -36.00
C ARG A 797 -30.03 -8.79 -34.79
N PRO A 798 -30.63 -8.29 -33.71
CA PRO A 798 -29.84 -7.82 -32.57
C PRO A 798 -28.95 -8.91 -31.97
N ALA A 799 -29.39 -10.15 -31.93
CA ALA A 799 -28.63 -11.29 -31.42
C ALA A 799 -27.43 -11.62 -32.33
N PHE A 800 -27.61 -11.59 -33.66
CA PHE A 800 -26.49 -11.81 -34.58
C PHE A 800 -25.47 -10.68 -34.56
N VAL A 801 -25.87 -9.42 -34.54
CA VAL A 801 -24.97 -8.28 -34.42
C VAL A 801 -24.19 -8.37 -33.09
N TYR A 802 -24.86 -8.71 -31.99
CA TYR A 802 -24.23 -8.98 -30.72
C TYR A 802 -23.18 -10.08 -30.80
N LEU A 803 -23.51 -11.22 -31.40
CA LEU A 803 -22.61 -12.36 -31.49
C LEU A 803 -21.37 -12.05 -32.33
N ILE A 804 -21.53 -11.42 -33.49
CA ILE A 804 -20.44 -11.02 -34.38
C ILE A 804 -19.50 -10.05 -33.66
N LEU A 805 -20.06 -9.00 -33.00
CA LEU A 805 -19.27 -8.04 -32.22
C LEU A 805 -18.57 -8.73 -31.04
N ALA A 806 -19.22 -9.65 -30.35
CA ALA A 806 -18.63 -10.40 -29.24
C ALA A 806 -17.42 -11.21 -29.71
N LEU A 807 -17.55 -11.96 -30.80
CA LEU A 807 -16.46 -12.75 -31.38
C LEU A 807 -15.27 -11.88 -31.80
N LEU A 808 -15.53 -10.76 -32.49
CA LEU A 808 -14.48 -9.84 -32.89
C LEU A 808 -13.82 -9.17 -31.68
N PHE A 809 -14.58 -8.78 -30.67
CA PHE A 809 -14.02 -8.20 -29.46
C PHE A 809 -13.18 -9.19 -28.67
N ILE A 810 -13.53 -10.48 -28.65
CA ILE A 810 -12.70 -11.53 -28.07
C ILE A 810 -11.30 -11.49 -28.71
N VAL A 811 -11.25 -11.49 -30.01
CA VAL A 811 -9.98 -11.50 -30.76
C VAL A 811 -9.23 -10.17 -30.57
N VAL A 812 -9.86 -9.06 -30.91
CA VAL A 812 -9.22 -7.73 -30.93
C VAL A 812 -8.75 -7.33 -29.53
N PHE A 813 -9.59 -7.49 -28.50
CA PHE A 813 -9.21 -7.10 -27.14
C PHE A 813 -8.14 -8.03 -26.55
N SER A 814 -8.08 -9.30 -26.97
CA SER A 814 -7.01 -10.20 -26.55
C SER A 814 -5.65 -9.75 -27.10
N PHE A 815 -5.59 -9.38 -28.37
CA PHE A 815 -4.38 -8.79 -28.95
C PHE A 815 -4.01 -7.47 -28.29
N MET A 816 -4.97 -6.60 -28.05
CA MET A 816 -4.71 -5.32 -27.37
C MET A 816 -4.22 -5.53 -25.93
N ALA A 817 -4.79 -6.47 -25.20
CA ALA A 817 -4.32 -6.81 -23.87
C ALA A 817 -2.87 -7.32 -23.89
N PHE A 818 -2.56 -8.24 -24.81
CA PHE A 818 -1.21 -8.79 -24.98
C PHE A 818 -0.20 -7.68 -25.32
N PHE A 819 -0.48 -6.83 -26.30
CA PHE A 819 0.44 -5.74 -26.69
C PHE A 819 0.61 -4.70 -25.59
N SER A 820 -0.45 -4.36 -24.83
CA SER A 820 -0.34 -3.41 -23.71
C SER A 820 0.49 -3.97 -22.55
N LEU A 821 0.38 -5.27 -22.23
CA LEU A 821 1.25 -5.92 -21.25
C LEU A 821 2.70 -5.98 -21.72
N SER A 822 2.90 -6.35 -23.00
CA SER A 822 4.22 -6.37 -23.64
C SER A 822 4.89 -5.00 -23.64
N TRP A 823 4.12 -3.94 -23.94
CA TRP A 823 4.60 -2.55 -23.87
C TRP A 823 5.19 -2.21 -22.50
N VAL A 824 4.48 -2.58 -21.43
CA VAL A 824 4.94 -2.28 -20.07
C VAL A 824 6.17 -3.10 -19.70
N ILE A 825 6.27 -4.36 -20.14
CA ILE A 825 7.45 -5.20 -19.97
C ILE A 825 8.66 -4.60 -20.71
N VAL A 826 8.49 -4.27 -22.00
CA VAL A 826 9.55 -3.72 -22.84
C VAL A 826 10.06 -2.38 -22.27
N THR A 827 9.14 -1.48 -21.93
CA THR A 827 9.50 -0.17 -21.34
C THR A 827 10.22 -0.32 -20.02
N LYS A 828 9.88 -1.33 -19.17
CA LYS A 828 10.63 -1.63 -17.96
C LYS A 828 12.08 -1.99 -18.27
N TRP A 829 12.29 -2.89 -19.21
CA TRP A 829 13.64 -3.34 -19.53
C TRP A 829 14.49 -2.26 -20.23
N ILE A 830 13.88 -1.40 -21.06
CA ILE A 830 14.58 -0.27 -21.71
C ILE A 830 14.90 0.84 -20.70
N ILE A 831 13.93 1.24 -19.87
CA ILE A 831 14.05 2.44 -19.03
C ILE A 831 14.76 2.13 -17.71
N ILE A 832 14.41 1.03 -17.07
CA ILE A 832 14.92 0.68 -15.73
C ILE A 832 16.06 -0.36 -15.83
N GLY A 833 15.90 -1.35 -16.71
CA GLY A 833 16.79 -2.52 -16.77
C GLY A 833 16.55 -3.44 -15.57
N ARG A 834 17.63 -4.14 -15.15
CA ARG A 834 17.64 -4.99 -13.96
C ARG A 834 17.95 -4.15 -12.72
N ARG A 835 17.06 -4.17 -11.75
CA ARG A 835 17.30 -3.49 -10.46
C ARG A 835 18.36 -4.21 -9.66
N ARG A 836 19.16 -3.44 -8.94
CA ARG A 836 20.17 -3.93 -8.00
C ARG A 836 19.87 -3.39 -6.61
N GLU A 837 20.27 -4.13 -5.59
CA GLU A 837 20.23 -3.64 -4.22
C GLU A 837 21.13 -2.41 -4.08
N GLY A 838 20.73 -1.48 -3.22
CA GLY A 838 21.51 -0.27 -2.99
C GLY A 838 20.65 0.92 -2.57
N ARG A 839 21.33 2.03 -2.30
CA ARG A 839 20.72 3.31 -1.98
C ARG A 839 20.80 4.22 -3.19
N TYR A 840 19.66 4.80 -3.55
CA TYR A 840 19.52 5.70 -4.69
C TYR A 840 18.86 6.99 -4.22
N ASN A 841 19.28 8.12 -4.76
CA ASN A 841 18.60 9.40 -4.60
C ASN A 841 18.69 10.19 -5.92
N TRP A 842 17.95 11.29 -5.98
CA TRP A 842 17.92 12.14 -7.17
C TRP A 842 19.30 12.75 -7.52
N ASP A 843 20.13 13.02 -6.52
CA ASP A 843 21.41 13.69 -6.73
C ASP A 843 22.50 12.72 -7.23
N MET A 844 22.39 11.44 -6.86
CA MET A 844 23.40 10.43 -7.19
C MET A 844 23.07 9.62 -8.44
N SER A 845 21.79 9.45 -8.78
CA SER A 845 21.41 8.62 -9.91
C SER A 845 20.09 9.01 -10.56
N SER A 846 19.98 8.75 -11.86
CA SER A 846 18.74 8.92 -12.62
C SER A 846 17.65 7.87 -12.30
N TYR A 847 17.89 6.93 -11.37
CA TYR A 847 17.00 5.82 -11.09
C TYR A 847 15.61 6.29 -10.66
N CYS A 848 15.53 7.26 -9.74
CA CYS A 848 14.24 7.77 -9.24
C CYS A 848 13.38 8.39 -10.37
N GLN A 849 14.01 9.16 -11.26
CA GLN A 849 13.35 9.76 -12.43
C GLN A 849 12.87 8.68 -13.42
N ARG A 850 13.72 7.70 -13.74
CA ARG A 850 13.38 6.58 -14.63
C ARG A 850 12.26 5.72 -14.05
N TRP A 851 12.28 5.47 -12.76
CA TRP A 851 11.22 4.75 -12.05
C TRP A 851 9.87 5.46 -12.18
N GLN A 852 9.83 6.79 -11.93
CA GLN A 852 8.60 7.57 -12.08
C GLN A 852 8.11 7.65 -13.54
N LEU A 853 9.02 7.76 -14.49
CA LEU A 853 8.69 7.71 -15.92
C LEU A 853 8.03 6.37 -16.28
N HIS A 854 8.60 5.26 -15.85
CA HIS A 854 8.02 3.93 -16.09
C HIS A 854 6.63 3.78 -15.47
N LEU A 855 6.42 4.27 -14.24
CA LEU A 855 5.09 4.28 -13.62
C LEU A 855 4.06 5.09 -14.43
N THR A 856 4.50 6.16 -15.09
CA THR A 856 3.63 6.93 -15.99
C THR A 856 3.26 6.12 -17.23
N LEU A 857 4.20 5.44 -17.87
CA LEU A 857 3.96 4.61 -19.05
C LEU A 857 3.10 3.39 -18.78
N GLN A 858 3.11 2.85 -17.54
CA GLN A 858 2.20 1.77 -17.11
C GLN A 858 0.71 2.17 -17.14
N ARG A 859 0.39 3.47 -17.23
CA ARG A 859 -1.00 3.94 -17.21
C ARG A 859 -1.83 3.45 -18.39
N ILE A 860 -1.21 2.97 -19.45
CA ILE A 860 -1.91 2.31 -20.55
C ILE A 860 -2.75 1.12 -20.07
N LEU A 861 -2.29 0.42 -19.02
CA LEU A 861 -3.01 -0.71 -18.44
C LEU A 861 -4.24 -0.30 -17.61
N LEU A 862 -4.28 0.94 -17.10
CA LEU A 862 -5.33 1.40 -16.18
C LEU A 862 -6.70 1.54 -16.85
N LYS A 863 -6.72 1.78 -18.15
CA LYS A 863 -7.94 2.12 -18.89
C LYS A 863 -8.49 0.97 -19.74
N GLY A 864 -7.73 -0.13 -19.84
CA GLY A 864 -8.15 -1.28 -20.64
C GLY A 864 -9.19 -2.14 -19.93
N LEU A 865 -10.02 -2.82 -20.71
CA LEU A 865 -10.96 -3.88 -20.27
C LEU A 865 -11.73 -3.53 -18.97
N GLY A 866 -12.33 -2.33 -18.90
CA GLY A 866 -13.19 -1.88 -17.76
C GLY A 866 -12.47 -1.49 -16.50
N GLY A 867 -11.19 -1.16 -16.58
CA GLY A 867 -10.50 -0.49 -15.51
C GLY A 867 -9.06 -0.87 -15.29
N HIS A 868 -8.68 -2.14 -15.32
CA HIS A 868 -7.30 -2.52 -15.10
C HIS A 868 -7.03 -3.96 -15.56
N ILE A 869 -6.16 -4.14 -16.57
CA ILE A 869 -5.85 -5.47 -17.12
C ILE A 869 -5.25 -6.38 -16.06
N ILE A 870 -4.31 -5.89 -15.24
CA ILE A 870 -3.68 -6.70 -14.18
C ILE A 870 -4.74 -7.29 -13.25
N GLY A 871 -5.82 -6.57 -13.01
CA GLY A 871 -6.92 -7.09 -12.22
C GLY A 871 -7.64 -8.28 -12.87
N THR A 872 -7.70 -8.37 -14.19
CA THR A 872 -8.36 -9.51 -14.87
C THR A 872 -7.50 -10.76 -14.86
N ILE A 873 -6.18 -10.62 -14.83
CA ILE A 873 -5.23 -11.74 -14.75
C ILE A 873 -4.81 -12.08 -13.31
N SER A 874 -5.25 -11.32 -12.30
CA SER A 874 -4.93 -11.58 -10.88
C SER A 874 -5.42 -12.95 -10.44
N GLY A 875 -4.61 -13.66 -9.67
CA GLY A 875 -4.92 -15.02 -9.20
C GLY A 875 -4.74 -16.10 -10.29
N THR A 876 -4.12 -15.79 -11.41
CA THR A 876 -3.93 -16.71 -12.54
C THR A 876 -2.46 -16.95 -12.85
N VAL A 877 -2.20 -17.99 -13.64
CA VAL A 877 -0.87 -18.27 -14.20
C VAL A 877 -0.36 -17.11 -15.08
N TYR A 878 -1.26 -16.38 -15.74
CA TYR A 878 -0.89 -15.24 -16.59
C TYR A 878 -0.27 -14.10 -15.78
N ALA A 879 -0.73 -13.86 -14.55
CA ALA A 879 -0.10 -12.91 -13.62
C ALA A 879 1.30 -13.37 -13.21
N VAL A 880 1.49 -14.66 -12.98
CA VAL A 880 2.80 -15.25 -12.67
C VAL A 880 3.76 -15.07 -13.84
N TRP A 881 3.33 -15.37 -15.06
CA TRP A 881 4.15 -15.18 -16.27
C TRP A 881 4.51 -13.71 -16.50
N TYR A 882 3.54 -12.81 -16.32
CA TYR A 882 3.77 -11.37 -16.41
C TYR A 882 4.85 -10.90 -15.42
N LEU A 883 4.77 -11.31 -14.14
CA LEU A 883 5.75 -10.95 -13.13
C LEU A 883 7.12 -11.62 -13.36
N ARG A 884 7.17 -12.85 -13.87
CA ARG A 884 8.42 -13.49 -14.31
C ARG A 884 9.06 -12.70 -15.45
N ALA A 885 8.29 -12.20 -16.41
CA ALA A 885 8.79 -11.34 -17.48
C ALA A 885 9.34 -10.00 -16.97
N PHE A 886 8.88 -9.53 -15.82
CA PHE A 886 9.45 -8.39 -15.10
C PHE A 886 10.74 -8.71 -14.36
N GLY A 887 11.14 -9.99 -14.25
CA GLY A 887 12.36 -10.45 -13.58
C GLY A 887 12.14 -11.05 -12.19
N CYS A 888 10.89 -11.20 -11.72
CA CYS A 888 10.57 -11.87 -10.47
C CYS A 888 10.90 -13.37 -10.56
N ARG A 889 11.53 -13.93 -9.53
CA ARG A 889 11.74 -15.36 -9.40
C ARG A 889 10.54 -15.98 -8.69
N ILE A 890 9.76 -16.80 -9.39
CA ILE A 890 8.53 -17.37 -8.83
C ILE A 890 8.57 -18.88 -9.07
N GLY A 891 8.29 -19.64 -8.03
CA GLY A 891 8.19 -21.10 -8.05
C GLY A 891 6.95 -21.64 -8.77
N ARG A 892 6.63 -22.91 -8.54
CA ARG A 892 5.49 -23.63 -9.16
C ARG A 892 4.22 -23.44 -8.32
N ASP A 893 3.08 -23.47 -9.00
CA ASP A 893 1.74 -23.46 -8.39
C ASP A 893 1.52 -22.31 -7.38
N VAL A 894 2.02 -21.13 -7.74
CA VAL A 894 1.92 -19.91 -6.92
C VAL A 894 0.67 -19.13 -7.29
N SER A 895 -0.14 -18.78 -6.30
CA SER A 895 -1.29 -17.90 -6.48
C SER A 895 -0.96 -16.46 -6.02
N ILE A 896 -0.91 -15.53 -6.96
CA ILE A 896 -0.62 -14.12 -6.65
C ILE A 896 -1.91 -13.32 -6.79
N TRP A 897 -2.31 -12.66 -5.71
CA TRP A 897 -3.58 -11.94 -5.56
C TRP A 897 -4.79 -12.85 -5.75
N ALA A 898 -4.79 -13.97 -5.04
CA ALA A 898 -5.79 -15.02 -5.13
C ALA A 898 -7.24 -14.52 -5.03
N GLY A 899 -7.49 -13.58 -4.16
CA GLY A 899 -8.81 -12.97 -3.96
C GLY A 899 -9.21 -11.92 -4.99
N GLY A 900 -8.39 -11.62 -5.99
CA GLY A 900 -8.74 -10.70 -7.06
C GLY A 900 -7.84 -9.45 -7.16
N LYS A 901 -8.40 -8.25 -7.15
CA LYS A 901 -7.67 -7.02 -7.43
C LYS A 901 -6.66 -6.69 -6.32
N PRO A 902 -5.36 -6.51 -6.65
CA PRO A 902 -4.34 -6.16 -5.67
C PRO A 902 -4.55 -4.76 -5.11
N SER A 903 -4.30 -4.58 -3.81
CA SER A 903 -4.31 -3.26 -3.16
C SER A 903 -3.06 -2.45 -3.47
N LEU A 904 -1.91 -3.12 -3.64
CA LEU A 904 -0.66 -2.55 -4.10
C LEU A 904 0.00 -3.52 -5.09
N GLN A 905 0.57 -2.96 -6.14
CA GLN A 905 1.35 -3.75 -7.08
C GLN A 905 2.70 -4.11 -6.49
N LEU A 906 3.27 -5.22 -6.93
CA LEU A 906 4.65 -5.57 -6.72
C LEU A 906 5.53 -4.61 -7.53
N THR A 907 6.13 -3.62 -6.87
CA THR A 907 6.78 -2.49 -7.56
C THR A 907 8.15 -2.82 -8.10
N GLU A 908 8.89 -3.70 -7.43
CA GLU A 908 10.24 -4.16 -7.80
C GLU A 908 10.30 -5.68 -7.95
N PRO A 909 9.64 -6.26 -8.99
CA PRO A 909 9.54 -7.70 -9.13
C PRO A 909 10.89 -8.42 -9.23
N ASP A 910 11.90 -7.80 -9.83
CA ASP A 910 13.23 -8.37 -10.00
C ASP A 910 14.07 -8.46 -8.70
N LEU A 911 13.60 -7.88 -7.61
CA LEU A 911 14.16 -8.03 -6.27
C LEU A 911 13.40 -9.04 -5.39
N VAL A 912 12.34 -9.65 -5.91
CA VAL A 912 11.49 -10.57 -5.14
C VAL A 912 11.67 -12.00 -5.61
N SER A 913 11.84 -12.91 -4.65
CA SER A 913 11.85 -14.36 -4.87
C SER A 913 10.70 -15.01 -4.11
N ILE A 914 9.91 -15.80 -4.80
CA ILE A 914 8.72 -16.49 -4.27
C ILE A 914 8.91 -17.98 -4.52
N GLY A 915 8.80 -18.79 -3.48
CA GLY A 915 8.92 -20.25 -3.53
C GLY A 915 7.73 -20.98 -4.17
N ASP A 916 7.70 -22.29 -4.05
CA ASP A 916 6.65 -23.15 -4.59
C ASP A 916 5.39 -23.08 -3.71
N ARG A 917 4.21 -23.23 -4.29
CA ARG A 917 2.88 -23.29 -3.63
C ARG A 917 2.57 -22.15 -2.66
N VAL A 918 3.18 -20.99 -2.88
CA VAL A 918 2.89 -19.78 -2.10
C VAL A 918 1.54 -19.20 -2.50
N CYS A 919 0.75 -18.83 -1.51
CA CYS A 919 -0.54 -18.17 -1.70
C CYS A 919 -0.50 -16.73 -1.19
N ILE A 920 -0.63 -15.77 -2.10
CA ILE A 920 -0.64 -14.33 -1.82
C ILE A 920 -2.04 -13.79 -2.15
N ASP A 921 -2.74 -13.26 -1.16
CA ASP A 921 -4.00 -12.54 -1.39
C ASP A 921 -3.73 -11.03 -1.60
N ASP A 922 -4.69 -10.16 -1.32
CA ASP A 922 -4.58 -8.71 -1.52
C ASP A 922 -3.63 -8.08 -0.48
N CYS A 923 -2.36 -8.38 -0.60
CA CYS A 923 -1.28 -7.89 0.25
C CYS A 923 -0.30 -6.97 -0.51
N SER A 924 0.65 -6.39 0.21
CA SER A 924 1.68 -5.52 -0.34
C SER A 924 3.06 -6.14 -0.14
N VAL A 925 3.81 -6.32 -1.23
CA VAL A 925 5.20 -6.78 -1.22
C VAL A 925 6.05 -5.65 -1.81
N VAL A 926 6.80 -4.95 -0.97
CA VAL A 926 7.48 -3.70 -1.33
C VAL A 926 8.97 -3.81 -1.04
N ALA A 927 9.79 -3.88 -2.08
CA ALA A 927 11.23 -4.03 -1.96
C ALA A 927 11.98 -2.69 -1.80
N HIS A 928 11.29 -1.55 -1.85
CA HIS A 928 11.90 -0.24 -1.63
C HIS A 928 11.49 0.40 -0.30
N ILE A 929 12.38 1.24 0.22
CA ILE A 929 12.06 2.23 1.24
C ILE A 929 12.34 3.59 0.61
N ASN A 930 11.34 4.46 0.57
CA ASN A 930 11.51 5.85 0.18
C ASN A 930 11.40 6.70 1.45
N SER A 931 12.49 7.27 1.89
CA SER A 931 12.56 8.10 3.09
C SER A 931 13.40 9.32 2.79
N ARG A 932 12.85 10.52 3.01
CA ARG A 932 13.54 11.80 2.87
C ARG A 932 14.33 11.95 1.56
N GLY A 933 13.72 11.55 0.42
CA GLY A 933 14.36 11.64 -0.90
C GLY A 933 15.41 10.56 -1.19
N GLN A 934 15.68 9.68 -0.25
CA GLN A 934 16.52 8.50 -0.45
C GLN A 934 15.65 7.27 -0.76
N PHE A 935 16.07 6.54 -1.77
CA PHE A 935 15.40 5.35 -2.24
C PHE A 935 16.32 4.14 -2.04
N SER A 936 16.04 3.30 -1.07
CA SER A 936 16.80 2.08 -0.83
C SER A 936 16.03 0.86 -1.36
N LEU A 937 16.76 -0.03 -2.04
CA LEU A 937 16.27 -1.27 -2.62
C LEU A 937 16.92 -2.46 -1.94
N ASN A 938 16.10 -3.39 -1.40
CA ASN A 938 16.59 -4.63 -0.80
C ASN A 938 15.77 -5.81 -1.29
N ARG A 939 16.39 -6.99 -1.34
CA ARG A 939 15.70 -8.22 -1.76
C ARG A 939 14.69 -8.68 -0.73
N LEU A 940 13.62 -9.28 -1.26
CA LEU A 940 12.59 -9.97 -0.50
C LEU A 940 12.56 -11.45 -0.88
N ARG A 941 12.43 -12.31 0.10
CA ARG A 941 12.25 -13.73 -0.12
C ARG A 941 11.01 -14.25 0.60
N ILE A 942 10.22 -15.02 -0.11
CA ILE A 942 9.05 -15.73 0.42
C ILE A 942 9.30 -17.22 0.17
N GLY A 943 9.46 -18.00 1.25
CA GLY A 943 9.73 -19.41 1.21
C GLY A 943 8.56 -20.26 0.69
N ASP A 944 8.80 -21.54 0.48
CA ASP A 944 7.81 -22.48 -0.06
C ASP A 944 6.59 -22.60 0.87
N GLY A 945 5.42 -22.77 0.30
CA GLY A 945 4.18 -23.01 1.02
C GLY A 945 3.69 -21.87 1.91
N CYS A 946 4.30 -20.68 1.86
CA CYS A 946 3.87 -19.54 2.67
C CYS A 946 2.49 -19.01 2.27
N ALA A 947 1.78 -18.43 3.23
CA ALA A 947 0.51 -17.75 3.01
C ALA A 947 0.56 -16.29 3.49
N LEU A 948 0.17 -15.34 2.61
CA LEU A 948 0.04 -13.93 2.92
C LEU A 948 -1.43 -13.54 2.75
N ARG A 949 -2.12 -13.32 3.88
CA ARG A 949 -3.55 -13.00 3.89
C ARG A 949 -3.82 -11.53 3.60
N THR A 950 -5.08 -11.22 3.37
CA THR A 950 -5.56 -9.89 2.97
C THR A 950 -5.07 -8.77 3.90
N GLY A 951 -4.56 -7.70 3.31
CA GLY A 951 -4.11 -6.53 4.08
C GLY A 951 -2.73 -6.66 4.68
N SER A 952 -2.09 -7.83 4.65
CA SER A 952 -0.72 -8.02 5.13
C SER A 952 0.29 -7.24 4.28
N ARG A 953 1.44 -6.96 4.86
CA ARG A 953 2.51 -6.21 4.20
C ARG A 953 3.88 -6.75 4.57
N LEU A 954 4.71 -6.91 3.55
CA LEU A 954 6.09 -7.30 3.68
C LEU A 954 6.98 -6.13 3.24
N LEU A 955 7.80 -5.61 4.15
CA LEU A 955 8.67 -4.46 3.88
C LEU A 955 10.03 -4.90 3.34
N SER A 956 10.76 -3.93 2.82
CA SER A 956 12.04 -4.07 2.13
C SER A 956 13.06 -4.88 2.95
N GLY A 957 13.65 -5.90 2.36
CA GLY A 957 14.64 -6.76 3.01
C GLY A 957 14.08 -7.85 3.93
N ALA A 958 12.75 -7.93 4.12
CA ALA A 958 12.13 -8.98 4.93
C ALA A 958 12.17 -10.35 4.21
N ASN A 959 12.28 -11.42 5.00
CA ASN A 959 12.27 -12.79 4.52
C ASN A 959 11.21 -13.61 5.24
N MET A 960 10.51 -14.46 4.50
CA MET A 960 9.62 -15.46 5.07
C MET A 960 10.21 -16.85 4.88
N GLU A 961 10.45 -17.54 6.00
CA GLU A 961 10.85 -18.94 5.97
C GLU A 961 9.69 -19.85 5.52
N PRO A 962 9.97 -21.07 5.02
CA PRO A 962 8.95 -21.95 4.47
C PRO A 962 7.77 -22.19 5.42
N MET A 963 6.56 -22.33 4.86
CA MET A 963 5.32 -22.65 5.60
C MET A 963 4.91 -21.58 6.62
N SER A 964 5.51 -20.40 6.64
CA SER A 964 5.08 -19.30 7.50
C SER A 964 3.80 -18.62 6.97
N MET A 965 3.01 -18.05 7.85
CA MET A 965 1.74 -17.43 7.52
C MET A 965 1.59 -16.05 8.15
N LEU A 966 1.19 -15.08 7.32
CA LEU A 966 0.78 -13.75 7.79
C LEU A 966 -0.76 -13.68 7.78
N LEU A 967 -1.33 -13.39 8.93
CA LEU A 967 -2.77 -13.16 9.08
C LEU A 967 -3.18 -11.83 8.43
N GLU A 968 -4.48 -11.59 8.41
CA GLU A 968 -5.04 -10.34 7.90
C GLU A 968 -4.51 -9.14 8.71
N HIS A 969 -4.16 -8.07 8.02
CA HIS A 969 -3.62 -6.86 8.65
C HIS A 969 -2.33 -7.11 9.46
N THR A 970 -1.34 -7.76 8.84
CA THR A 970 -0.03 -8.04 9.46
C THR A 970 1.08 -7.28 8.75
N LEU A 971 1.96 -6.59 9.49
CA LEU A 971 3.12 -5.90 8.95
C LEU A 971 4.42 -6.56 9.40
N VAL A 972 5.15 -7.17 8.48
CA VAL A 972 6.53 -7.61 8.70
C VAL A 972 7.47 -6.45 8.42
N ALA A 973 8.28 -6.08 9.40
CA ALA A 973 9.17 -4.93 9.35
C ALA A 973 10.34 -5.15 8.37
N SER A 974 11.05 -4.07 8.05
CA SER A 974 12.21 -4.14 7.16
C SER A 974 13.31 -5.02 7.76
N GLY A 975 13.81 -5.97 6.96
CA GLY A 975 14.86 -6.89 7.38
C GLY A 975 14.43 -8.01 8.32
N GLU A 976 13.19 -8.02 8.79
CA GLU A 976 12.65 -9.07 9.66
C GLU A 976 12.54 -10.41 8.93
N ILE A 977 12.79 -11.49 9.68
CA ILE A 977 12.72 -12.86 9.18
C ILE A 977 11.65 -13.60 9.98
N THR A 978 10.62 -14.14 9.28
CA THR A 978 9.63 -15.01 9.91
C THR A 978 10.16 -16.44 9.98
N GLU A 979 9.82 -17.17 11.03
CA GLU A 979 10.24 -18.56 11.21
C GLU A 979 9.38 -19.54 10.40
N SER A 980 9.96 -20.70 10.07
CA SER A 980 9.21 -21.77 9.42
C SER A 980 8.02 -22.20 10.29
N TRP A 981 6.87 -22.42 9.64
CA TRP A 981 5.60 -22.78 10.27
C TRP A 981 5.03 -21.70 11.21
N GLY A 982 5.70 -20.57 11.40
CA GLY A 982 5.24 -19.48 12.26
C GLY A 982 3.97 -18.82 11.73
N VAL A 983 3.06 -18.49 12.62
CA VAL A 983 1.87 -17.67 12.34
C VAL A 983 2.08 -16.29 12.95
N TYR A 984 1.93 -15.26 12.13
CA TYR A 984 2.17 -13.87 12.52
C TYR A 984 0.92 -13.02 12.37
N GLY A 985 0.67 -12.16 13.35
CA GLY A 985 -0.43 -11.20 13.35
C GLY A 985 0.00 -9.84 13.86
N GLY A 986 -0.79 -8.80 13.57
CA GLY A 986 -0.60 -7.46 14.07
C GLY A 986 0.26 -6.53 13.22
N TRP A 987 0.22 -5.26 13.58
CA TRP A 987 0.92 -4.18 12.89
C TRP A 987 1.66 -3.30 13.90
N PRO A 988 2.93 -3.58 14.24
CA PRO A 988 3.88 -4.55 13.65
C PRO A 988 3.57 -6.03 13.96
N ALA A 989 4.18 -6.92 13.16
CA ALA A 989 3.97 -8.37 13.26
C ALA A 989 4.50 -8.96 14.56
N ARG A 990 3.75 -9.89 15.14
CA ARG A 990 4.14 -10.72 16.27
C ARG A 990 3.92 -12.17 15.92
N LYS A 991 4.85 -13.04 16.34
CA LYS A 991 4.65 -14.48 16.28
C LYS A 991 3.60 -14.88 17.32
N LEU A 992 2.55 -15.52 16.86
CA LEU A 992 1.51 -16.06 17.73
C LEU A 992 1.95 -17.44 18.21
N ARG A 993 2.05 -17.63 19.54
CA ARG A 993 2.31 -18.95 20.14
C ARG A 993 1.00 -19.71 20.24
N LEU A 994 1.03 -20.99 19.91
CA LEU A 994 -0.15 -21.81 19.72
C LEU A 994 -0.08 -23.00 20.64
N ARG A 995 -0.99 -23.09 21.60
CA ARG A 995 -1.18 -24.28 22.42
C ARG A 995 -2.06 -25.28 21.68
N ARG A 996 -1.70 -26.56 21.68
CA ARG A 996 -2.62 -27.64 21.29
C ARG A 996 -3.83 -27.57 22.20
N ALA A 997 -5.03 -27.50 21.63
CA ALA A 997 -6.24 -27.75 22.39
C ALA A 997 -6.10 -29.13 23.05
N SER A 998 -6.26 -29.22 24.37
CA SER A 998 -6.30 -30.49 25.05
C SER A 998 -7.47 -31.32 24.47
N PRO A 999 -7.34 -32.65 24.37
CA PRO A 999 -8.38 -33.51 23.82
C PRO A 999 -9.73 -33.38 24.54
N ASP A 1000 -9.76 -32.83 25.73
CA ASP A 1000 -10.93 -32.80 26.61
C ASP A 1000 -11.95 -31.68 26.34
N MET A 1001 -11.73 -30.79 25.36
CA MET A 1001 -12.70 -29.77 24.96
C MET A 1001 -13.59 -30.17 23.76
N LYS A 1002 -13.77 -31.45 23.52
CA LYS A 1002 -14.71 -32.00 22.52
C LYS A 1002 -15.96 -32.62 23.20
N ALA A 1003 -16.44 -32.05 24.28
CA ALA A 1003 -17.75 -32.40 24.83
C ALA A 1003 -18.74 -31.22 24.64
#